data_1f8533d37fd99f0087d24c769d482c86
#
_entry.id   1f8533d37fd99f0087d24c769d482c86
#
_cell.length_a   1.000
_cell.length_b   1.000
_cell.length_c   1.000
_cell.angle_alpha   90.00
_cell.angle_beta   90.00
_cell.angle_gamma   90.00
#
_symmetry.space_group_name_H-M   'P 1'
#
loop_
_entity.id
_entity.type
_entity.pdbx_description
1 polymer ?
#
loop_
_entity_poly.entity_id
_entity_poly.type
_entity_poly.pdbx_seq_one_letter_code
_entity_poly.pdbx_strand_id
1 'polypeptide(L)'
;MSKTSTLSLHLNVQLNNMHGPLTTSEGAGVDNIFGAIMGTNPVDFPVMYPQEDEKWYRWGSIVAGNYNPVNPVAVSSMGYKDTFESTVVANLDFDQKLDFITKGLSFKALISFKNWSYNSKYRLQGYNTYQLTDYTKNEDGTYNYTVNSIGDATNHTLDSFFGTDGDRRFYIQGYFNYDRAFGDHHVGGMLLYNQDEYNSNVNSSLLNSLPKRRMGIAVRAAYDYANRYLFEFNAGYNGSENFAKGHRFGFFPSVSVGWNISQEKFWEPIRNIVSNFKIRGSYGLVGNDQVPYTRFLYMGITTLNDSPSYQTGYGSHKESHNGPTFSRFENEDMTWEVGHKLNVGADIQLFNSLNLTVDAFREIRSNILTTKGSIPNYLGAANTVIYGNFAKVKNWGVDLAVDYGKQINRDLSIQFKGTFTFARNRVMETDEAADIRPALSAVGKPLNTLWGYVADGLYIDEADIANNPTSTLGNITIAAGDVKYVDQPDVNGNYDGQIDSDDRVAIGHPTIPEIIYGFGPSITWKKWDFSVFFQGQANVSLMMSGFEPFGTQSKNNVLEWIAEDYWSKENQNPNAKYPRLTKYNNNNNMQSSTYWLRNAAFLKLKNAEVGYNFKWGRVYMSGTNLLTFSPFKLWDPEMGGGKG
;
A
#
# COMPACT_ATOMS: atom_id res chain seq x y z
N MET A 1 36.36 -24.99 19.97
CA MET A 1 36.59 -23.88 19.02
C MET A 1 37.91 -23.21 19.36
N SER A 2 38.61 -22.67 18.36
CA SER A 2 39.88 -21.96 18.59
C SER A 2 39.62 -20.50 19.03
N LYS A 3 40.69 -19.80 19.48
CA LYS A 3 40.62 -18.35 19.80
C LYS A 3 40.28 -17.48 18.57
N THR A 4 40.33 -18.07 17.36
CA THR A 4 40.13 -17.39 16.07
C THR A 4 38.83 -17.77 15.38
N SER A 5 38.06 -18.75 15.93
CA SER A 5 36.83 -19.25 15.34
C SER A 5 35.67 -19.12 16.31
N THR A 6 34.56 -18.54 15.83
CA THR A 6 33.31 -18.44 16.57
C THR A 6 32.19 -19.08 15.76
N LEU A 7 31.39 -19.92 16.41
CA LEU A 7 30.16 -20.48 15.86
C LEU A 7 29.00 -20.05 16.77
N SER A 8 28.00 -19.41 16.18
CA SER A 8 26.84 -18.93 16.91
C SER A 8 25.57 -19.50 16.29
N LEU A 9 24.66 -19.99 17.12
CA LEU A 9 23.33 -20.41 16.72
C LEU A 9 22.32 -19.43 17.32
N HIS A 10 21.55 -18.77 16.47
CA HIS A 10 20.45 -17.89 16.85
C HIS A 10 19.12 -18.53 16.45
N LEU A 11 18.30 -18.85 17.42
CA LEU A 11 16.95 -19.37 17.23
C LEU A 11 15.94 -18.30 17.64
N ASN A 12 15.10 -17.89 16.71
CA ASN A 12 13.97 -16.99 16.96
C ASN A 12 12.68 -17.75 16.65
N VAL A 13 11.77 -17.81 17.62
CA VAL A 13 10.46 -18.42 17.48
C VAL A 13 9.41 -17.39 17.83
N GLN A 14 8.54 -17.09 16.88
CA GLN A 14 7.38 -16.23 17.09
C GLN A 14 6.13 -17.07 16.95
N LEU A 15 5.28 -17.03 17.97
CA LEU A 15 3.98 -17.70 18.01
C LEU A 15 2.90 -16.64 18.13
N ASN A 16 1.89 -16.73 17.29
CA ASN A 16 0.73 -15.85 17.31
C ASN A 16 -0.55 -16.68 17.32
N ASN A 17 -1.40 -16.45 18.32
CA ASN A 17 -2.73 -17.03 18.43
C ASN A 17 -3.75 -15.91 18.32
N MET A 18 -4.73 -16.07 17.47
CA MET A 18 -5.85 -15.15 17.34
C MET A 18 -7.16 -15.91 17.45
N HIS A 19 -8.08 -15.35 18.20
CA HIS A 19 -9.48 -15.76 18.25
C HIS A 19 -10.35 -14.58 17.87
N GLY A 20 -11.28 -14.78 16.94
CA GLY A 20 -12.14 -13.70 16.46
C GLY A 20 -13.47 -14.21 15.91
N PRO A 21 -14.46 -13.33 15.75
CA PRO A 21 -15.74 -13.69 15.16
C PRO A 21 -15.57 -14.12 13.71
N LEU A 22 -16.42 -15.05 13.28
CA LEU A 22 -16.51 -15.49 11.90
C LEU A 22 -17.80 -14.94 11.30
N THR A 23 -17.69 -14.18 10.22
CA THR A 23 -18.82 -13.50 9.58
C THR A 23 -19.20 -14.06 8.21
N THR A 24 -18.32 -14.90 7.64
CA THR A 24 -18.57 -15.66 6.40
C THR A 24 -17.75 -16.95 6.43
N SER A 25 -18.05 -17.90 5.55
CA SER A 25 -17.30 -19.17 5.44
C SER A 25 -15.79 -18.99 5.16
N GLU A 26 -15.37 -17.83 4.66
CA GLU A 26 -13.97 -17.57 4.27
C GLU A 26 -13.34 -16.40 5.03
N GLY A 27 -14.13 -15.52 5.65
CA GLY A 27 -13.66 -14.30 6.31
C GLY A 27 -13.89 -14.28 7.80
N ALA A 28 -12.86 -14.06 8.58
CA ALA A 28 -12.99 -13.65 9.96
C ALA A 28 -12.58 -12.20 10.08
N GLY A 29 -13.32 -11.42 10.83
CA GLY A 29 -12.85 -10.11 11.19
C GLY A 29 -13.92 -9.07 11.43
N VAL A 30 -13.49 -8.04 12.11
CA VAL A 30 -14.29 -6.86 12.46
C VAL A 30 -14.79 -6.12 11.21
N ASP A 31 -14.02 -6.12 10.13
CA ASP A 31 -14.33 -5.42 8.88
C ASP A 31 -15.64 -5.92 8.25
N ASN A 32 -15.88 -7.24 8.29
CA ASN A 32 -17.14 -7.80 7.78
C ASN A 32 -18.34 -7.44 8.66
N ILE A 33 -18.17 -7.38 9.98
CA ILE A 33 -19.22 -6.92 10.91
C ILE A 33 -19.49 -5.43 10.70
N PHE A 34 -18.43 -4.63 10.57
CA PHE A 34 -18.56 -3.20 10.28
C PHE A 34 -19.25 -2.96 8.94
N GLY A 35 -18.87 -3.70 7.90
CA GLY A 35 -19.54 -3.67 6.59
C GLY A 35 -21.03 -4.04 6.68
N ALA A 36 -21.37 -5.05 7.49
CA ALA A 36 -22.77 -5.43 7.74
C ALA A 36 -23.55 -4.32 8.46
N ILE A 37 -22.96 -3.67 9.47
CA ILE A 37 -23.56 -2.52 10.16
C ILE A 37 -23.82 -1.36 9.19
N MET A 38 -22.85 -1.02 8.36
CA MET A 38 -22.98 0.05 7.37
C MET A 38 -24.00 -0.27 6.26
N GLY A 39 -24.10 -1.54 5.88
CA GLY A 39 -25.00 -2.03 4.83
C GLY A 39 -26.42 -2.36 5.31
N THR A 40 -26.73 -2.19 6.60
CA THR A 40 -28.01 -2.55 7.19
C THR A 40 -28.72 -1.31 7.72
N ASN A 41 -29.93 -1.05 7.23
CA ASN A 41 -30.76 0.05 7.72
C ASN A 41 -31.53 -0.41 8.98
N PRO A 42 -31.35 0.25 10.14
CA PRO A 42 -31.97 -0.16 11.40
C PRO A 42 -33.50 -0.02 11.44
N VAL A 43 -34.11 0.70 10.48
CA VAL A 43 -35.58 0.83 10.38
C VAL A 43 -36.23 -0.29 9.56
N ASP A 44 -35.46 -1.08 8.80
CA ASP A 44 -36.03 -2.11 7.92
C ASP A 44 -36.46 -3.37 8.72
N PHE A 45 -35.77 -3.69 9.80
CA PHE A 45 -36.08 -4.82 10.68
C PHE A 45 -35.40 -4.69 12.05
N PRO A 46 -35.98 -5.30 13.11
CA PRO A 46 -35.33 -5.38 14.41
C PRO A 46 -34.17 -6.38 14.40
N VAL A 47 -33.29 -6.31 15.39
CA VAL A 47 -32.25 -7.32 15.57
C VAL A 47 -32.85 -8.72 15.66
N MET A 48 -33.93 -8.87 16.41
CA MET A 48 -34.58 -10.15 16.67
C MET A 48 -36.08 -9.91 16.93
N TYR A 49 -36.93 -10.76 16.39
CA TYR A 49 -38.35 -10.78 16.74
C TYR A 49 -38.60 -11.52 18.07
N PRO A 50 -39.67 -11.18 18.80
CA PRO A 50 -40.06 -11.93 20.02
C PRO A 50 -40.19 -13.42 19.75
N GLN A 51 -39.75 -14.21 20.69
CA GLN A 51 -39.68 -15.64 20.59
C GLN A 51 -40.54 -16.30 21.69
N GLU A 52 -41.51 -17.11 21.29
CA GLU A 52 -42.28 -17.94 22.18
C GLU A 52 -41.94 -19.39 21.86
N ASP A 53 -41.45 -20.13 22.85
CA ASP A 53 -41.21 -21.57 22.85
C ASP A 53 -40.39 -22.16 21.67
N GLU A 54 -39.58 -21.35 20.97
CA GLU A 54 -38.80 -21.82 19.87
C GLU A 54 -37.32 -22.12 20.24
N LYS A 55 -36.80 -23.15 19.61
CA LYS A 55 -35.42 -23.59 19.82
C LYS A 55 -34.37 -22.65 19.28
N TRP A 56 -34.75 -21.81 18.28
CA TRP A 56 -33.82 -20.97 17.53
C TRP A 56 -34.25 -19.51 17.56
N TYR A 57 -33.26 -18.61 17.61
CA TYR A 57 -33.51 -17.17 17.55
C TYR A 57 -34.15 -16.75 16.21
N ARG A 58 -35.14 -15.86 16.29
CA ARG A 58 -35.79 -15.25 15.11
C ARG A 58 -35.08 -14.00 14.69
N TRP A 59 -33.94 -14.14 14.01
CA TRP A 59 -33.18 -12.99 13.54
C TRP A 59 -33.96 -12.21 12.50
N GLY A 60 -34.04 -10.86 12.68
CA GLY A 60 -34.71 -9.98 11.74
C GLY A 60 -33.89 -9.85 10.44
N SER A 61 -34.60 -9.84 9.33
CA SER A 61 -34.07 -9.52 8.00
C SER A 61 -35.24 -9.12 7.08
N ILE A 62 -34.95 -8.76 5.83
CA ILE A 62 -35.91 -8.41 4.80
C ILE A 62 -35.41 -8.85 3.42
N VAL A 63 -36.32 -9.29 2.55
CA VAL A 63 -36.05 -9.52 1.14
C VAL A 63 -36.94 -8.60 0.32
N ALA A 64 -36.36 -7.68 -0.43
CA ALA A 64 -37.05 -6.74 -1.29
C ALA A 64 -36.32 -6.64 -2.64
N GLY A 65 -36.71 -7.47 -3.60
CA GLY A 65 -35.99 -7.63 -4.86
C GLY A 65 -34.59 -8.21 -4.62
N ASN A 66 -33.55 -7.48 -5.02
CA ASN A 66 -32.15 -7.89 -4.79
C ASN A 66 -31.58 -7.44 -3.43
N TYR A 67 -32.38 -6.74 -2.62
CA TYR A 67 -31.96 -6.29 -1.29
C TYR A 67 -32.21 -7.41 -0.28
N ASN A 68 -31.14 -7.96 0.25
CA ASN A 68 -31.14 -8.97 1.31
C ASN A 68 -30.00 -8.66 2.29
N PRO A 69 -30.21 -7.74 3.23
CA PRO A 69 -29.19 -7.28 4.14
C PRO A 69 -28.88 -8.36 5.19
N VAL A 70 -27.63 -8.39 5.57
CA VAL A 70 -27.12 -9.28 6.62
C VAL A 70 -27.39 -8.66 7.98
N ASN A 71 -28.02 -9.39 8.90
CA ASN A 71 -28.20 -8.94 10.29
C ASN A 71 -26.84 -8.95 11.03
N PRO A 72 -26.28 -7.79 11.43
CA PRO A 72 -24.93 -7.72 12.00
C PRO A 72 -24.76 -8.52 13.29
N VAL A 73 -25.81 -8.56 14.12
CA VAL A 73 -25.76 -9.29 15.41
C VAL A 73 -25.83 -10.79 15.17
N ALA A 74 -26.71 -11.24 14.27
CA ALA A 74 -26.78 -12.64 13.88
C ALA A 74 -25.44 -13.13 13.35
N VAL A 75 -24.83 -12.39 12.42
CA VAL A 75 -23.52 -12.72 11.84
C VAL A 75 -22.44 -12.79 12.91
N SER A 76 -22.41 -11.85 13.86
CA SER A 76 -21.42 -11.87 14.94
C SER A 76 -21.54 -13.10 15.85
N SER A 77 -22.71 -13.76 15.86
CA SER A 77 -22.99 -14.96 16.66
C SER A 77 -22.89 -16.28 15.88
N MET A 78 -22.66 -16.25 14.56
CA MET A 78 -22.56 -17.45 13.71
C MET A 78 -21.44 -18.40 14.10
N GLY A 79 -20.35 -17.88 14.64
CA GLY A 79 -19.21 -18.70 14.96
C GLY A 79 -17.92 -17.90 15.17
N TYR A 80 -16.82 -18.61 15.14
CA TYR A 80 -15.51 -18.02 15.40
C TYR A 80 -14.41 -18.67 14.58
N LYS A 81 -13.30 -17.96 14.48
CA LYS A 81 -12.07 -18.41 13.83
C LYS A 81 -10.93 -18.38 14.84
N ASP A 82 -10.30 -19.53 15.01
CA ASP A 82 -9.01 -19.66 15.70
C ASP A 82 -7.90 -19.74 14.68
N THR A 83 -6.86 -18.94 14.84
CA THR A 83 -5.64 -19.07 14.04
C THR A 83 -4.44 -19.33 14.92
N PHE A 84 -3.55 -20.13 14.40
CA PHE A 84 -2.23 -20.37 14.97
C PHE A 84 -1.18 -20.11 13.90
N GLU A 85 -0.31 -19.15 14.14
CA GLU A 85 0.85 -18.88 13.30
C GLU A 85 2.12 -19.16 14.06
N SER A 86 3.06 -19.80 13.41
CA SER A 86 4.41 -19.99 13.93
C SER A 86 5.43 -19.57 12.89
N THR A 87 6.36 -18.74 13.29
CA THR A 87 7.55 -18.41 12.50
C THR A 87 8.78 -18.86 13.26
N VAL A 88 9.54 -19.77 12.67
CA VAL A 88 10.81 -20.24 13.20
C VAL A 88 11.91 -19.76 12.27
N VAL A 89 12.90 -19.05 12.84
CA VAL A 89 14.10 -18.62 12.13
C VAL A 89 15.32 -19.17 12.88
N ALA A 90 16.10 -20.00 12.21
CA ALA A 90 17.35 -20.55 12.73
C ALA A 90 18.51 -20.03 11.89
N ASN A 91 19.42 -19.30 12.52
CA ASN A 91 20.63 -18.78 11.89
C ASN A 91 21.85 -19.43 12.52
N LEU A 92 22.69 -20.01 11.66
CA LEU A 92 23.98 -20.54 12.05
C LEU A 92 25.06 -19.64 11.46
N ASP A 93 25.74 -18.90 12.32
CA ASP A 93 26.82 -17.97 11.96
C ASP A 93 28.18 -18.57 12.28
N PHE A 94 29.08 -18.54 11.33
CA PHE A 94 30.46 -18.91 11.49
C PHE A 94 31.38 -17.74 11.17
N ASP A 95 32.25 -17.38 12.10
CA ASP A 95 33.28 -16.34 11.94
C ASP A 95 34.67 -16.94 12.18
N GLN A 96 35.56 -16.75 11.24
CA GLN A 96 36.95 -17.21 11.29
C GLN A 96 37.91 -16.05 11.01
N LYS A 97 38.70 -15.67 12.00
CA LYS A 97 39.82 -14.74 11.79
C LYS A 97 40.94 -15.45 11.03
N LEU A 98 41.41 -14.82 9.99
CA LEU A 98 42.48 -15.35 9.12
C LEU A 98 43.76 -14.52 9.21
N ASP A 99 44.01 -13.92 10.39
CA ASP A 99 45.20 -13.10 10.66
C ASP A 99 46.51 -13.87 10.45
N PHE A 100 46.45 -15.21 10.47
CA PHE A 100 47.60 -16.09 10.16
C PHE A 100 47.98 -16.09 8.67
N ILE A 101 47.04 -15.66 7.77
CA ILE A 101 47.32 -15.43 6.35
C ILE A 101 47.76 -13.99 6.17
N THR A 102 46.93 -13.05 6.60
CA THR A 102 47.22 -11.61 6.61
C THR A 102 46.36 -10.90 7.68
N LYS A 103 46.98 -9.97 8.40
CA LYS A 103 46.27 -9.21 9.45
C LYS A 103 45.06 -8.46 8.87
N GLY A 104 43.93 -8.58 9.55
CA GLY A 104 42.68 -7.94 9.16
C GLY A 104 41.81 -8.73 8.19
N LEU A 105 42.25 -9.94 7.77
CA LEU A 105 41.43 -10.83 6.97
C LEU A 105 40.52 -11.69 7.85
N SER A 106 39.26 -11.82 7.48
CA SER A 106 38.34 -12.77 8.09
C SER A 106 37.44 -13.42 7.03
N PHE A 107 36.95 -14.62 7.36
CA PHE A 107 35.89 -15.30 6.61
C PHE A 107 34.67 -15.43 7.49
N LYS A 108 33.49 -15.09 6.94
CA LYS A 108 32.21 -15.28 7.62
C LYS A 108 31.26 -16.05 6.74
N ALA A 109 30.49 -16.93 7.36
CA ALA A 109 29.41 -17.66 6.70
C ALA A 109 28.14 -17.62 7.55
N LEU A 110 27.01 -17.56 6.87
CA LEU A 110 25.69 -17.63 7.47
C LEU A 110 24.85 -18.65 6.71
N ILE A 111 24.21 -19.54 7.46
CA ILE A 111 23.12 -20.38 6.98
C ILE A 111 21.87 -19.96 7.74
N SER A 112 20.82 -19.57 7.03
CA SER A 112 19.55 -19.19 7.61
C SER A 112 18.42 -20.07 7.06
N PHE A 113 17.64 -20.62 7.96
CA PHE A 113 16.43 -21.36 7.64
C PHE A 113 15.25 -20.66 8.32
N LYS A 114 14.25 -20.27 7.52
CA LYS A 114 12.97 -19.74 8.00
C LYS A 114 11.87 -20.72 7.62
N ASN A 115 10.99 -21.02 8.55
CA ASN A 115 9.73 -21.69 8.30
C ASN A 115 8.59 -20.89 8.92
N TRP A 116 7.60 -20.54 8.10
CA TRP A 116 6.33 -20.00 8.56
C TRP A 116 5.24 -21.03 8.31
N SER A 117 4.39 -21.23 9.32
CA SER A 117 3.24 -22.14 9.25
C SER A 117 2.02 -21.43 9.81
N TYR A 118 0.94 -21.51 9.10
CA TYR A 118 -0.35 -20.97 9.46
C TYR A 118 -1.38 -22.07 9.46
N ASN A 119 -2.17 -22.15 10.53
CA ASN A 119 -3.32 -23.04 10.65
C ASN A 119 -4.53 -22.23 11.13
N SER A 120 -5.68 -22.46 10.54
CA SER A 120 -6.93 -21.88 10.98
C SER A 120 -8.00 -22.93 11.17
N LYS A 121 -8.81 -22.75 12.22
CA LYS A 121 -10.02 -23.52 12.48
C LYS A 121 -11.19 -22.56 12.45
N TYR A 122 -12.16 -22.87 11.63
CA TYR A 122 -13.42 -22.16 11.58
C TYR A 122 -14.49 -23.01 12.27
N ARG A 123 -15.29 -22.38 13.09
CA ARG A 123 -16.50 -22.97 13.67
C ARG A 123 -17.67 -22.10 13.23
N LEU A 124 -18.54 -22.65 12.42
CA LEU A 124 -19.64 -21.93 11.79
C LEU A 124 -20.94 -22.69 11.94
N GLN A 125 -21.99 -21.99 12.31
CA GLN A 125 -23.37 -22.48 12.28
C GLN A 125 -24.23 -21.56 11.42
N GLY A 126 -25.28 -22.10 10.83
CA GLY A 126 -26.30 -21.29 10.17
C GLY A 126 -27.24 -20.63 11.16
N TYR A 127 -27.97 -19.64 10.69
CA TYR A 127 -29.03 -18.98 11.46
C TYR A 127 -30.24 -18.71 10.55
N ASN A 128 -31.44 -18.75 11.16
CA ASN A 128 -32.69 -18.47 10.46
C ASN A 128 -32.97 -16.97 10.45
N THR A 129 -33.47 -16.46 9.33
CA THR A 129 -33.87 -15.07 9.18
C THR A 129 -35.35 -14.98 8.91
N TYR A 130 -35.96 -13.94 9.48
CA TYR A 130 -37.40 -13.74 9.45
C TYR A 130 -37.72 -12.33 9.00
N GLN A 131 -38.80 -12.19 8.23
CA GLN A 131 -39.33 -10.92 7.76
C GLN A 131 -40.73 -10.69 8.36
N LEU A 132 -40.99 -9.45 8.80
CA LEU A 132 -42.31 -9.02 9.26
C LEU A 132 -43.28 -9.04 8.08
N THR A 133 -44.42 -9.70 8.27
CA THR A 133 -45.55 -9.72 7.30
C THR A 133 -46.74 -8.96 7.79
N ASP A 134 -47.01 -8.97 9.10
CA ASP A 134 -48.11 -8.27 9.71
C ASP A 134 -47.86 -7.97 11.20
N TYR A 135 -48.57 -7.04 11.78
CA TYR A 135 -48.53 -6.78 13.20
C TYR A 135 -49.89 -6.29 13.74
N THR A 136 -50.20 -6.58 15.00
CA THR A 136 -51.35 -6.04 15.72
C THR A 136 -50.87 -5.34 16.98
N LYS A 137 -51.44 -4.16 17.25
CA LYS A 137 -51.16 -3.41 18.48
C LYS A 137 -52.14 -3.80 19.55
N ASN A 138 -51.66 -4.25 20.72
CA ASN A 138 -52.47 -4.61 21.89
C ASN A 138 -52.95 -3.37 22.65
N GLU A 139 -53.94 -3.53 23.51
CA GLU A 139 -54.49 -2.42 24.32
C GLU A 139 -53.44 -1.87 25.31
N ASP A 140 -52.51 -2.67 25.76
CA ASP A 140 -51.39 -2.27 26.63
C ASP A 140 -50.24 -1.53 25.90
N GLY A 141 -50.38 -1.35 24.60
CA GLY A 141 -49.37 -0.67 23.77
C GLY A 141 -48.27 -1.57 23.22
N THR A 142 -48.24 -2.84 23.55
CA THR A 142 -47.36 -3.84 22.97
C THR A 142 -47.79 -4.26 21.58
N TYR A 143 -46.92 -4.97 20.86
CA TYR A 143 -47.18 -5.43 19.48
C TYR A 143 -47.04 -6.95 19.39
N ASN A 144 -48.00 -7.59 18.73
CA ASN A 144 -47.85 -8.96 18.25
C ASN A 144 -47.37 -8.93 16.81
N TYR A 145 -46.36 -9.67 16.49
CA TYR A 145 -45.75 -9.71 15.16
C TYR A 145 -46.03 -11.05 14.46
N THR A 146 -46.49 -10.97 13.23
CA THR A 146 -46.53 -12.12 12.32
C THR A 146 -45.33 -12.07 11.42
N VAL A 147 -44.47 -13.09 11.49
CA VAL A 147 -43.22 -13.15 10.73
C VAL A 147 -43.15 -14.41 9.90
N ASN A 148 -42.58 -14.31 8.70
CA ASN A 148 -42.30 -15.46 7.84
C ASN A 148 -40.79 -15.70 7.78
N SER A 149 -40.40 -16.97 7.77
CA SER A 149 -39.04 -17.35 7.44
C SER A 149 -38.68 -16.98 5.99
N ILE A 150 -37.54 -16.31 5.81
CA ILE A 150 -37.01 -15.92 4.50
C ILE A 150 -35.63 -16.53 4.25
N GLY A 151 -35.06 -17.21 5.24
CA GLY A 151 -33.81 -17.92 5.14
C GLY A 151 -33.70 -18.96 6.23
N ASP A 152 -33.83 -20.22 5.87
CA ASP A 152 -33.68 -21.34 6.77
C ASP A 152 -32.28 -21.91 6.70
N ALA A 153 -31.58 -21.93 7.82
CA ALA A 153 -30.30 -22.60 7.91
C ALA A 153 -30.48 -24.11 7.83
N THR A 154 -29.71 -24.77 7.01
CA THR A 154 -29.69 -26.23 6.91
C THR A 154 -28.92 -26.88 8.05
N ASN A 155 -28.07 -26.12 8.74
CA ASN A 155 -27.25 -26.58 9.83
C ASN A 155 -27.21 -25.55 10.96
N HIS A 156 -27.71 -25.97 12.14
CA HIS A 156 -27.72 -25.18 13.38
C HIS A 156 -26.67 -25.62 14.37
N THR A 157 -25.80 -26.55 14.00
CA THR A 157 -24.67 -27.01 14.83
C THR A 157 -23.37 -26.44 14.26
N LEU A 158 -22.40 -26.22 15.15
CA LEU A 158 -21.09 -25.72 14.72
C LEU A 158 -20.37 -26.77 13.85
N ASP A 159 -20.25 -26.47 12.57
CA ASP A 159 -19.37 -27.22 11.65
C ASP A 159 -17.93 -26.74 11.80
N SER A 160 -17.01 -27.60 11.39
CA SER A 160 -15.58 -27.35 11.51
C SER A 160 -14.90 -27.38 10.14
N PHE A 161 -14.28 -26.28 9.80
CA PHE A 161 -13.46 -26.15 8.60
C PHE A 161 -12.01 -25.82 8.98
N PHE A 162 -11.07 -26.22 8.15
CA PHE A 162 -9.64 -26.02 8.36
C PHE A 162 -9.03 -25.32 7.17
N GLY A 163 -8.15 -24.37 7.44
CA GLY A 163 -7.29 -23.74 6.45
C GLY A 163 -5.84 -23.89 6.89
N THR A 164 -4.96 -24.11 5.94
CA THR A 164 -3.52 -24.21 6.19
C THR A 164 -2.78 -23.39 5.15
N ASP A 165 -1.71 -22.73 5.57
CA ASP A 165 -0.74 -22.06 4.70
C ASP A 165 0.64 -22.22 5.29
N GLY A 166 1.66 -21.88 4.50
CA GLY A 166 3.02 -21.93 4.99
C GLY A 166 4.05 -21.65 3.90
N ASP A 167 5.21 -21.24 4.34
CA ASP A 167 6.37 -21.08 3.50
C ASP A 167 7.67 -21.53 4.20
N ARG A 168 8.69 -21.75 3.39
CA ARG A 168 10.04 -21.95 3.87
C ARG A 168 11.03 -21.19 3.01
N ARG A 169 12.05 -20.67 3.66
CA ARG A 169 13.15 -19.99 3.00
C ARG A 169 14.47 -20.54 3.50
N PHE A 170 15.35 -20.86 2.57
CA PHE A 170 16.70 -21.24 2.84
C PHE A 170 17.64 -20.22 2.24
N TYR A 171 18.54 -19.69 3.06
CA TYR A 171 19.50 -18.69 2.65
C TYR A 171 20.90 -19.10 3.11
N ILE A 172 21.88 -19.00 2.22
CA ILE A 172 23.28 -19.21 2.52
C ILE A 172 24.08 -18.05 1.98
N GLN A 173 25.05 -17.58 2.77
CA GLN A 173 26.07 -16.65 2.32
C GLN A 173 27.43 -17.00 2.91
N GLY A 174 28.47 -16.64 2.16
CA GLY A 174 29.84 -16.69 2.65
C GLY A 174 30.63 -15.52 2.08
N TYR A 175 31.45 -14.88 2.92
CA TYR A 175 32.24 -13.76 2.46
C TYR A 175 33.59 -13.66 3.16
N PHE A 176 34.59 -13.22 2.38
CA PHE A 176 35.83 -12.72 2.90
C PHE A 176 35.73 -11.23 3.14
N ASN A 177 36.21 -10.79 4.29
CA ASN A 177 36.34 -9.40 4.64
C ASN A 177 37.76 -9.07 5.03
N TYR A 178 38.27 -7.99 4.46
CA TYR A 178 39.60 -7.44 4.78
C TYR A 178 39.42 -6.01 5.30
N ASP A 179 40.04 -5.70 6.42
CA ASP A 179 39.99 -4.40 7.05
C ASP A 179 41.33 -4.11 7.74
N ARG A 180 42.05 -3.08 7.27
CA ARG A 180 43.40 -2.79 7.80
C ARG A 180 43.80 -1.34 7.61
N ALA A 181 44.36 -0.75 8.66
CA ALA A 181 45.04 0.54 8.64
C ALA A 181 46.55 0.40 8.43
N PHE A 182 47.13 1.26 7.59
CA PHE A 182 48.53 1.43 7.30
C PHE A 182 48.91 2.91 7.51
N GLY A 183 49.18 3.29 8.75
CA GLY A 183 49.34 4.70 9.10
C GLY A 183 48.04 5.48 8.85
N ASP A 184 48.10 6.52 8.01
CA ASP A 184 46.96 7.33 7.63
C ASP A 184 46.06 6.70 6.55
N HIS A 185 46.45 5.55 6.00
CA HIS A 185 45.70 4.83 4.97
C HIS A 185 44.89 3.71 5.59
N HIS A 186 43.60 3.67 5.32
CA HIS A 186 42.73 2.58 5.71
C HIS A 186 42.11 1.92 4.48
N VAL A 187 42.22 0.60 4.40
CA VAL A 187 41.77 -0.21 3.26
C VAL A 187 40.76 -1.22 3.77
N GLY A 188 39.59 -1.23 3.18
CA GLY A 188 38.55 -2.25 3.38
C GLY A 188 38.22 -2.97 2.10
N GLY A 189 37.92 -4.27 2.18
CA GLY A 189 37.51 -5.08 1.04
C GLY A 189 36.56 -6.19 1.44
N MET A 190 35.64 -6.56 0.56
CA MET A 190 34.72 -7.70 0.76
C MET A 190 34.49 -8.41 -0.56
N LEU A 191 34.49 -9.73 -0.51
CA LEU A 191 34.00 -10.59 -1.58
C LEU A 191 32.97 -11.54 -1.00
N LEU A 192 31.74 -11.44 -1.48
CA LEU A 192 30.57 -12.16 -0.95
C LEU A 192 29.92 -13.00 -2.05
N TYR A 193 29.53 -14.22 -1.68
CA TYR A 193 28.59 -15.05 -2.42
C TYR A 193 27.35 -15.30 -1.59
N ASN A 194 26.16 -15.27 -2.21
CA ASN A 194 24.91 -15.63 -1.57
C ASN A 194 23.99 -16.43 -2.49
N GLN A 195 23.10 -17.20 -1.86
CA GLN A 195 22.02 -17.92 -2.53
C GLN A 195 20.78 -17.93 -1.65
N ASP A 196 19.62 -17.80 -2.27
CA ASP A 196 18.32 -17.74 -1.63
C ASP A 196 17.35 -18.68 -2.36
N GLU A 197 16.63 -19.50 -1.61
CA GLU A 197 15.53 -20.32 -2.11
C GLU A 197 14.30 -20.14 -1.23
N TYR A 198 13.19 -19.76 -1.84
CA TYR A 198 11.90 -19.61 -1.19
C TYR A 198 10.89 -20.57 -1.80
N ASN A 199 10.15 -21.31 -0.95
CA ASN A 199 9.09 -22.22 -1.33
C ASN A 199 7.81 -21.86 -0.57
N SER A 200 6.69 -21.70 -1.27
CA SER A 200 5.36 -21.61 -0.68
C SER A 200 4.67 -22.97 -0.73
N ASN A 201 3.92 -23.31 0.30
CA ASN A 201 3.18 -24.58 0.37
C ASN A 201 1.78 -24.47 -0.27
N VAL A 202 1.27 -23.24 -0.45
CA VAL A 202 -0.05 -22.99 -1.03
C VAL A 202 0.10 -22.21 -2.33
N ASN A 203 -0.24 -22.85 -3.44
CA ASN A 203 -0.11 -22.28 -4.75
C ASN A 203 -1.30 -22.62 -5.65
N SER A 204 -1.85 -21.62 -6.29
CA SER A 204 -2.99 -21.75 -7.19
C SER A 204 -2.63 -22.29 -8.60
N SER A 205 -1.32 -22.34 -8.93
CA SER A 205 -0.85 -22.81 -10.24
C SER A 205 0.50 -23.50 -10.15
N LEU A 206 0.78 -24.38 -11.13
CA LEU A 206 2.06 -25.06 -11.23
C LEU A 206 3.24 -24.08 -11.26
N LEU A 207 3.16 -23.00 -12.04
CA LEU A 207 4.24 -22.00 -12.14
C LEU A 207 4.53 -21.32 -10.81
N ASN A 208 3.51 -21.03 -10.02
CA ASN A 208 3.66 -20.41 -8.71
C ASN A 208 4.16 -21.41 -7.64
N SER A 209 3.97 -22.71 -7.84
CA SER A 209 4.45 -23.75 -6.92
C SER A 209 5.95 -24.02 -7.02
N LEU A 210 6.62 -23.56 -8.08
CA LEU A 210 8.05 -23.74 -8.24
C LEU A 210 8.83 -22.87 -7.25
N PRO A 211 9.96 -23.35 -6.71
CA PRO A 211 10.81 -22.55 -5.83
C PRO A 211 11.25 -21.25 -6.48
N LYS A 212 11.35 -20.17 -5.69
CA LYS A 212 11.94 -18.90 -6.13
C LYS A 212 13.40 -18.89 -5.74
N ARG A 213 14.31 -18.83 -6.73
CA ARG A 213 15.76 -18.89 -6.51
C ARG A 213 16.44 -17.65 -7.00
N ARG A 214 17.39 -17.18 -6.18
CA ARG A 214 18.30 -16.08 -6.49
C ARG A 214 19.69 -16.46 -6.04
N MET A 215 20.69 -15.93 -6.73
CA MET A 215 22.08 -16.04 -6.33
C MET A 215 22.85 -14.78 -6.70
N GLY A 216 23.96 -14.52 -6.03
CA GLY A 216 24.74 -13.34 -6.34
C GLY A 216 26.17 -13.40 -5.82
N ILE A 217 27.01 -12.61 -6.48
CA ILE A 217 28.35 -12.27 -6.02
C ILE A 217 28.38 -10.76 -5.83
N ALA A 218 28.95 -10.31 -4.71
CA ALA A 218 29.16 -8.89 -4.45
C ALA A 218 30.61 -8.63 -4.06
N VAL A 219 31.12 -7.50 -4.55
CA VAL A 219 32.45 -7.00 -4.23
C VAL A 219 32.32 -5.61 -3.65
N ARG A 220 33.08 -5.33 -2.59
CA ARG A 220 33.25 -3.99 -2.02
C ARG A 220 34.74 -3.70 -1.89
N ALA A 221 35.13 -2.49 -2.26
CA ALA A 221 36.45 -1.92 -2.00
C ALA A 221 36.26 -0.53 -1.39
N ALA A 222 36.83 -0.31 -0.21
CA ALA A 222 36.77 0.96 0.50
C ALA A 222 38.20 1.45 0.81
N TYR A 223 38.39 2.73 0.71
CA TYR A 223 39.65 3.38 1.01
C TYR A 223 39.39 4.74 1.67
N ASP A 224 40.07 5.00 2.75
CA ASP A 224 40.12 6.33 3.31
C ASP A 224 41.56 6.76 3.61
N TYR A 225 41.83 8.05 3.47
CA TYR A 225 43.08 8.69 3.83
C TYR A 225 42.87 9.66 4.98
N ALA A 226 43.45 9.34 6.14
CA ALA A 226 43.43 10.14 7.36
C ALA A 226 42.01 10.57 7.79
N ASN A 227 40.96 9.77 7.51
CA ASN A 227 39.54 10.11 7.67
C ASN A 227 39.12 11.40 6.94
N ARG A 228 39.89 11.89 5.99
CA ARG A 228 39.61 13.11 5.20
C ARG A 228 38.97 12.81 3.85
N TYR A 229 39.59 11.94 3.08
CA TYR A 229 39.14 11.55 1.75
C TYR A 229 38.67 10.11 1.78
N LEU A 230 37.42 9.90 1.45
CA LEU A 230 36.79 8.58 1.49
C LEU A 230 36.39 8.18 0.09
N PHE A 231 36.66 6.95 -0.28
CA PHE A 231 36.27 6.36 -1.53
C PHE A 231 35.71 4.96 -1.30
N GLU A 232 34.61 4.63 -1.96
CA GLU A 232 34.04 3.29 -1.91
C GLU A 232 33.52 2.89 -3.30
N PHE A 233 33.86 1.68 -3.70
CA PHE A 233 33.35 1.01 -4.89
C PHE A 233 32.61 -0.26 -4.47
N ASN A 234 31.41 -0.47 -4.98
CA ASN A 234 30.66 -1.71 -4.82
C ASN A 234 30.22 -2.21 -6.19
N ALA A 235 30.16 -3.53 -6.35
CA ALA A 235 29.58 -4.15 -7.53
C ALA A 235 28.85 -5.43 -7.14
N GLY A 236 27.64 -5.60 -7.64
CA GLY A 236 26.85 -6.82 -7.51
C GLY A 236 26.64 -7.46 -8.88
N TYR A 237 26.80 -8.79 -8.95
CA TYR A 237 26.42 -9.60 -10.09
C TYR A 237 25.40 -10.62 -9.61
N ASN A 238 24.11 -10.34 -9.89
CA ASN A 238 22.98 -11.05 -9.31
C ASN A 238 22.18 -11.78 -10.37
N GLY A 239 21.75 -13.02 -10.06
CA GLY A 239 20.96 -13.87 -10.91
C GLY A 239 19.56 -14.12 -10.34
N SER A 240 18.54 -14.13 -11.21
CA SER A 240 17.15 -14.41 -10.89
C SER A 240 16.54 -15.37 -11.91
N GLU A 241 15.75 -16.33 -11.43
CA GLU A 241 14.98 -17.25 -12.29
C GLU A 241 13.77 -16.59 -12.97
N ASN A 242 13.41 -15.38 -12.57
CA ASN A 242 12.27 -14.67 -13.17
C ASN A 242 12.49 -14.32 -14.65
N PHE A 243 13.72 -14.38 -15.13
CA PHE A 243 14.12 -14.04 -16.50
C PHE A 243 14.56 -15.27 -17.30
N ALA A 244 14.43 -15.21 -18.62
CA ALA A 244 14.84 -16.25 -19.55
C ALA A 244 16.37 -16.47 -19.51
N LYS A 245 16.82 -17.62 -19.99
CA LYS A 245 18.25 -17.94 -20.11
C LYS A 245 18.94 -16.88 -21.01
N GLY A 246 19.99 -16.27 -20.51
CA GLY A 246 20.67 -15.15 -21.18
C GLY A 246 20.40 -13.80 -20.51
N HIS A 247 19.24 -13.61 -19.89
CA HIS A 247 18.85 -12.36 -19.18
C HIS A 247 18.78 -12.50 -17.66
N ARG A 248 19.14 -13.68 -17.12
CA ARG A 248 19.05 -13.98 -15.68
C ARG A 248 19.97 -13.14 -14.82
N PHE A 249 21.14 -12.76 -15.32
CA PHE A 249 22.17 -12.08 -14.54
C PHE A 249 22.25 -10.59 -14.89
N GLY A 250 22.26 -9.75 -13.86
CA GLY A 250 22.47 -8.31 -13.96
C GLY A 250 23.72 -7.86 -13.21
N PHE A 251 24.42 -6.85 -13.74
CA PHE A 251 25.59 -6.23 -13.13
C PHE A 251 25.27 -4.83 -12.64
N PHE A 252 25.50 -4.58 -11.34
CA PHE A 252 25.06 -3.36 -10.65
C PHE A 252 26.24 -2.75 -9.88
N PRO A 253 27.06 -1.91 -10.53
CA PRO A 253 28.16 -1.19 -9.88
C PRO A 253 27.66 0.07 -9.21
N SER A 254 28.40 0.53 -8.16
CA SER A 254 28.23 1.83 -7.53
C SER A 254 29.57 2.38 -7.03
N VAL A 255 29.66 3.71 -7.02
CA VAL A 255 30.82 4.43 -6.50
C VAL A 255 30.32 5.53 -5.56
N SER A 256 31.05 5.75 -4.47
CA SER A 256 30.82 6.89 -3.59
C SER A 256 32.14 7.54 -3.18
N VAL A 257 32.06 8.84 -2.99
CA VAL A 257 33.17 9.68 -2.54
C VAL A 257 32.72 10.55 -1.37
N GLY A 258 33.62 10.78 -0.45
CA GLY A 258 33.38 11.68 0.69
C GLY A 258 34.59 12.53 0.98
N TRP A 259 34.36 13.78 1.34
CA TRP A 259 35.38 14.70 1.80
C TRP A 259 34.98 15.27 3.15
N ASN A 260 35.77 14.93 4.15
CA ASN A 260 35.58 15.41 5.51
C ASN A 260 36.36 16.72 5.70
N ILE A 261 35.77 17.83 5.22
CA ILE A 261 36.39 19.15 5.13
C ILE A 261 36.85 19.62 6.52
N SER A 262 36.09 19.28 7.57
CA SER A 262 36.43 19.66 8.95
C SER A 262 37.72 19.03 9.47
N GLN A 263 38.30 18.04 8.79
CA GLN A 263 39.59 17.44 9.13
C GLN A 263 40.78 18.16 8.45
N GLU A 264 40.51 19.15 7.61
CA GLU A 264 41.55 19.93 6.97
C GLU A 264 42.12 21.00 7.92
N LYS A 265 43.42 21.32 7.77
CA LYS A 265 44.11 22.31 8.62
C LYS A 265 43.49 23.71 8.52
N PHE A 266 43.04 24.11 7.32
CA PHE A 266 42.40 25.41 7.13
C PHE A 266 41.07 25.56 7.84
N TRP A 267 40.46 24.46 8.33
CA TRP A 267 39.19 24.46 9.06
C TRP A 267 39.34 24.76 10.56
N GLU A 268 40.55 24.65 11.11
CA GLU A 268 40.82 24.81 12.55
C GLU A 268 40.22 26.08 13.14
N PRO A 269 40.31 27.27 12.51
CA PRO A 269 39.79 28.51 13.08
C PRO A 269 38.29 28.53 13.33
N ILE A 270 37.51 27.78 12.55
CA ILE A 270 36.03 27.74 12.61
C ILE A 270 35.48 26.46 13.25
N ARG A 271 36.33 25.50 13.65
CA ARG A 271 35.95 24.23 14.24
C ARG A 271 35.09 24.34 15.49
N ASN A 272 35.24 25.43 16.27
CA ASN A 272 34.42 25.71 17.45
C ASN A 272 32.96 26.04 17.09
N ILE A 273 32.71 26.54 15.87
CA ILE A 273 31.37 26.89 15.36
C ILE A 273 30.85 25.72 14.53
N VAL A 274 31.62 25.29 13.51
CA VAL A 274 31.30 24.16 12.63
C VAL A 274 32.25 23.01 12.98
N SER A 275 31.81 22.18 13.92
CA SER A 275 32.64 21.12 14.52
C SER A 275 32.84 19.93 13.61
N ASN A 276 31.89 19.67 12.70
CA ASN A 276 32.02 18.70 11.61
C ASN A 276 31.37 19.23 10.34
N PHE A 277 32.05 19.04 9.20
CA PHE A 277 31.50 19.31 7.89
C PHE A 277 32.05 18.28 6.89
N LYS A 278 31.13 17.42 6.38
CA LYS A 278 31.41 16.39 5.42
C LYS A 278 30.51 16.55 4.21
N ILE A 279 31.07 16.53 3.01
CA ILE A 279 30.35 16.44 1.75
C ILE A 279 30.50 15.02 1.21
N ARG A 280 29.44 14.46 0.66
CA ARG A 280 29.46 13.13 0.07
C ARG A 280 28.66 13.10 -1.23
N GLY A 281 29.07 12.21 -2.13
CA GLY A 281 28.36 11.96 -3.36
C GLY A 281 28.44 10.49 -3.74
N SER A 282 27.36 9.97 -4.31
CA SER A 282 27.34 8.59 -4.80
C SER A 282 26.55 8.48 -6.10
N TYR A 283 27.00 7.58 -6.94
CA TYR A 283 26.26 7.15 -8.11
C TYR A 283 26.33 5.63 -8.24
N GLY A 284 25.17 5.01 -8.53
CA GLY A 284 25.13 3.56 -8.65
C GLY A 284 23.93 3.03 -9.40
N LEU A 285 24.06 1.80 -9.84
CA LEU A 285 22.99 1.02 -10.45
C LEU A 285 22.41 0.05 -9.43
N VAL A 286 21.08 -0.08 -9.42
CA VAL A 286 20.35 -1.04 -8.57
C VAL A 286 19.40 -1.82 -9.45
N GLY A 287 19.50 -3.14 -9.44
CA GLY A 287 18.60 -4.04 -10.14
C GLY A 287 17.39 -4.41 -9.30
N ASN A 288 16.24 -4.53 -9.96
CA ASN A 288 15.04 -5.11 -9.39
C ASN A 288 14.55 -6.25 -10.28
N ASP A 289 14.33 -7.43 -9.69
CA ASP A 289 13.83 -8.63 -10.35
C ASP A 289 12.38 -8.97 -9.96
N GLN A 290 11.70 -8.09 -9.24
CA GLN A 290 10.31 -8.30 -8.90
C GLN A 290 9.43 -8.16 -10.14
N VAL A 291 8.71 -9.24 -10.44
CA VAL A 291 7.72 -9.24 -11.51
C VAL A 291 6.33 -9.10 -10.89
N PRO A 292 5.50 -8.18 -11.39
CA PRO A 292 4.12 -8.07 -10.97
C PRO A 292 3.32 -9.31 -11.43
N TYR A 293 2.27 -9.62 -10.71
CA TYR A 293 1.25 -10.63 -11.05
C TYR A 293 1.71 -12.09 -10.92
N THR A 294 2.40 -12.66 -11.93
CA THR A 294 2.75 -14.09 -11.97
C THR A 294 4.20 -14.28 -12.38
N ARG A 295 4.75 -15.46 -12.10
CA ARG A 295 6.15 -15.79 -12.40
C ARG A 295 6.35 -16.17 -13.87
N PHE A 296 7.60 -16.15 -14.30
CA PHE A 296 8.03 -16.58 -15.64
C PHE A 296 7.22 -15.87 -16.76
N LEU A 297 7.13 -14.54 -16.63
CA LEU A 297 6.36 -13.73 -17.58
C LEU A 297 6.90 -13.79 -19.01
N TYR A 298 8.13 -14.27 -19.19
CA TYR A 298 8.73 -14.52 -20.51
C TYR A 298 8.11 -15.71 -21.25
N MET A 299 7.41 -16.60 -20.52
CA MET A 299 6.75 -17.77 -21.12
C MET A 299 5.35 -17.41 -21.64
N GLY A 300 5.01 -17.84 -22.85
CA GLY A 300 3.66 -17.76 -23.40
C GLY A 300 2.69 -18.69 -22.67
N ILE A 301 1.41 -18.32 -22.65
CA ILE A 301 0.32 -19.17 -22.14
C ILE A 301 -0.75 -19.29 -23.23
N THR A 302 -0.95 -20.53 -23.68
CA THR A 302 -1.96 -20.89 -24.68
C THR A 302 -2.85 -21.99 -24.12
N THR A 303 -4.15 -21.78 -24.18
CA THR A 303 -5.18 -22.79 -23.87
C THR A 303 -5.76 -23.28 -25.19
N LEU A 304 -5.57 -24.58 -25.51
CA LEU A 304 -5.95 -25.13 -26.82
C LEU A 304 -7.46 -25.34 -26.98
N ASN A 305 -8.18 -25.49 -25.89
CA ASN A 305 -9.61 -25.79 -25.89
C ASN A 305 -10.32 -24.90 -24.86
N ASP A 306 -10.36 -23.60 -25.13
CA ASP A 306 -11.01 -22.62 -24.25
C ASP A 306 -12.46 -22.37 -24.65
N SER A 307 -13.26 -21.93 -23.70
CA SER A 307 -14.70 -21.78 -23.75
C SER A 307 -15.14 -20.56 -24.56
N PRO A 308 -16.35 -20.53 -25.18
CA PRO A 308 -16.47 -20.72 -26.63
C PRO A 308 -15.74 -19.61 -27.38
N SER A 309 -14.84 -20.01 -28.28
CA SER A 309 -14.00 -19.10 -29.06
C SER A 309 -14.71 -18.55 -30.29
N TYR A 310 -15.60 -19.31 -30.89
CA TYR A 310 -16.34 -18.87 -32.07
C TYR A 310 -17.68 -19.59 -32.19
N GLN A 311 -18.58 -19.04 -33.00
CA GLN A 311 -19.88 -19.60 -33.27
C GLN A 311 -20.03 -19.86 -34.78
N THR A 312 -20.61 -21.00 -35.12
CA THR A 312 -21.07 -21.33 -36.48
C THR A 312 -22.59 -21.36 -36.51
N GLY A 313 -23.19 -21.28 -37.71
CA GLY A 313 -24.62 -21.31 -37.91
C GLY A 313 -25.28 -19.92 -37.87
N TYR A 314 -26.60 -19.89 -38.08
CA TYR A 314 -27.39 -18.66 -38.16
C TYR A 314 -28.69 -18.78 -37.33
N GLY A 315 -29.14 -17.69 -36.74
CA GLY A 315 -30.40 -17.63 -35.98
C GLY A 315 -30.43 -18.58 -34.77
N SER A 316 -31.42 -19.48 -34.72
CA SER A 316 -31.59 -20.51 -33.69
C SER A 316 -30.66 -21.73 -33.84
N HIS A 317 -29.94 -21.82 -34.94
CA HIS A 317 -29.03 -22.94 -35.28
C HIS A 317 -27.56 -22.54 -35.08
N LYS A 318 -27.28 -21.74 -34.02
CA LYS A 318 -25.93 -21.39 -33.66
C LYS A 318 -25.30 -22.49 -32.82
N GLU A 319 -24.10 -22.90 -33.20
CA GLU A 319 -23.26 -23.82 -32.45
C GLU A 319 -22.01 -23.08 -31.95
N SER A 320 -21.72 -23.21 -30.68
CA SER A 320 -20.52 -22.63 -30.05
C SER A 320 -19.42 -23.68 -30.04
N HIS A 321 -18.26 -23.31 -30.50
CA HIS A 321 -17.08 -24.16 -30.57
C HIS A 321 -15.96 -23.60 -29.68
N ASN A 322 -15.28 -24.50 -29.00
CA ASN A 322 -14.06 -24.16 -28.28
C ASN A 322 -12.90 -24.05 -29.26
N GLY A 323 -11.91 -23.27 -28.92
CA GLY A 323 -10.73 -23.08 -29.75
C GLY A 323 -9.54 -22.61 -28.94
N PRO A 324 -8.39 -22.40 -29.57
CA PRO A 324 -7.21 -21.91 -28.89
C PRO A 324 -7.38 -20.44 -28.51
N THR A 325 -7.00 -20.11 -27.28
CA THR A 325 -6.84 -18.72 -26.78
C THR A 325 -5.43 -18.50 -26.29
N PHE A 326 -4.95 -17.27 -26.52
CA PHE A 326 -3.66 -16.81 -26.05
C PHE A 326 -3.89 -15.84 -24.90
N SER A 327 -3.64 -16.30 -23.67
CA SER A 327 -3.75 -15.43 -22.50
C SER A 327 -2.52 -14.53 -22.33
N ARG A 328 -1.36 -14.99 -22.82
CA ARG A 328 -0.11 -14.26 -22.75
C ARG A 328 0.83 -14.68 -23.89
N PHE A 329 1.40 -13.72 -24.60
CA PHE A 329 2.49 -13.98 -25.52
C PHE A 329 3.83 -14.13 -24.81
N GLU A 330 4.71 -14.94 -25.38
CA GLU A 330 6.08 -15.07 -24.90
C GLU A 330 6.91 -13.80 -25.18
N ASN A 331 7.83 -13.48 -24.27
CA ASN A 331 8.83 -12.45 -24.48
C ASN A 331 10.10 -12.80 -23.70
N GLU A 332 11.06 -13.43 -24.38
CA GLU A 332 12.31 -13.86 -23.77
C GLU A 332 13.30 -12.71 -23.50
N ASP A 333 13.09 -11.54 -24.13
CA ASP A 333 13.94 -10.35 -23.98
C ASP A 333 13.74 -9.60 -22.66
N MET A 334 12.79 -10.05 -21.82
CA MET A 334 12.57 -9.42 -20.53
C MET A 334 13.79 -9.52 -19.61
N THR A 335 14.14 -8.40 -19.02
CA THR A 335 15.34 -8.25 -18.20
C THR A 335 15.07 -7.45 -16.93
N TRP A 336 16.11 -7.24 -16.16
CA TRP A 336 16.10 -6.48 -14.92
C TRP A 336 15.63 -5.04 -15.13
N GLU A 337 14.78 -4.59 -14.24
CA GLU A 337 14.53 -3.18 -14.03
C GLU A 337 15.76 -2.55 -13.37
N VAL A 338 16.22 -1.41 -13.88
CA VAL A 338 17.46 -0.76 -13.43
C VAL A 338 17.21 0.66 -12.96
N GLY A 339 17.51 0.90 -11.68
CA GLY A 339 17.52 2.24 -11.08
C GLY A 339 18.92 2.86 -11.13
N HIS A 340 19.05 3.97 -11.83
CA HIS A 340 20.25 4.83 -11.85
C HIS A 340 20.09 5.86 -10.74
N LYS A 341 20.83 5.70 -9.64
CA LYS A 341 20.71 6.54 -8.44
C LYS A 341 21.89 7.47 -8.29
N LEU A 342 21.60 8.75 -8.16
CA LEU A 342 22.55 9.81 -7.81
C LEU A 342 22.12 10.41 -6.47
N ASN A 343 23.04 10.52 -5.54
CA ASN A 343 22.83 11.22 -4.25
C ASN A 343 24.02 12.15 -4.00
N VAL A 344 23.73 13.36 -3.56
CA VAL A 344 24.71 14.34 -3.06
C VAL A 344 24.23 14.81 -1.70
N GLY A 345 25.08 14.70 -0.69
CA GLY A 345 24.72 15.04 0.67
C GLY A 345 25.78 15.81 1.42
N ALA A 346 25.35 16.47 2.48
CA ALA A 346 26.20 17.17 3.42
C ALA A 346 25.80 16.82 4.87
N ASP A 347 26.79 16.50 5.69
CA ASP A 347 26.65 16.30 7.13
C ASP A 347 27.35 17.45 7.85
N ILE A 348 26.60 18.22 8.63
CA ILE A 348 27.05 19.44 9.28
C ILE A 348 26.79 19.32 10.77
N GLN A 349 27.81 19.56 11.58
CA GLN A 349 27.64 19.68 13.02
C GLN A 349 28.01 21.08 13.48
N LEU A 350 27.09 21.77 14.14
CA LEU A 350 27.28 23.11 14.68
C LEU A 350 27.32 23.07 16.19
N PHE A 351 28.29 23.81 16.77
CA PHE A 351 28.45 24.02 18.23
C PHE A 351 28.50 22.71 19.04
N ASN A 352 28.93 21.60 18.44
CA ASN A 352 28.89 20.22 19.00
C ASN A 352 27.50 19.77 19.50
N SER A 353 26.43 20.44 19.10
CA SER A 353 25.08 20.23 19.64
C SER A 353 24.00 20.08 18.57
N LEU A 354 24.19 20.66 17.39
CA LEU A 354 23.23 20.65 16.31
C LEU A 354 23.81 19.89 15.12
N ASN A 355 23.22 18.75 14.79
CA ASN A 355 23.53 17.96 13.60
C ASN A 355 22.49 18.22 12.53
N LEU A 356 22.96 18.53 11.34
CA LEU A 356 22.14 18.72 10.13
C LEU A 356 22.64 17.77 9.07
N THR A 357 21.75 16.97 8.51
CA THR A 357 22.02 16.12 7.34
C THR A 357 21.08 16.55 6.22
N VAL A 358 21.66 16.87 5.07
CA VAL A 358 20.90 17.26 3.88
C VAL A 358 21.33 16.36 2.71
N ASP A 359 20.38 15.73 2.06
CA ASP A 359 20.57 14.90 0.89
C ASP A 359 19.70 15.38 -0.26
N ALA A 360 20.29 15.56 -1.44
CA ALA A 360 19.57 15.73 -2.68
C ALA A 360 19.77 14.46 -3.53
N PHE A 361 18.67 13.86 -3.97
CA PHE A 361 18.72 12.63 -4.73
C PHE A 361 17.98 12.71 -6.05
N ARG A 362 18.42 11.90 -7.00
CA ARG A 362 17.75 11.65 -8.27
C ARG A 362 17.89 10.20 -8.65
N GLU A 363 16.78 9.57 -9.00
CA GLU A 363 16.73 8.23 -9.55
C GLU A 363 16.07 8.26 -10.94
N ILE A 364 16.67 7.61 -11.92
CA ILE A 364 16.02 7.27 -13.18
C ILE A 364 15.91 5.75 -13.21
N ARG A 365 14.68 5.25 -13.14
CA ARG A 365 14.38 3.85 -13.21
C ARG A 365 13.94 3.51 -14.63
N SER A 366 14.71 2.68 -15.29
CA SER A 366 14.49 2.23 -16.67
C SER A 366 14.18 0.74 -16.72
N ASN A 367 13.74 0.26 -17.87
CA ASN A 367 13.35 -1.12 -18.09
C ASN A 367 12.27 -1.59 -17.11
N ILE A 368 11.34 -0.70 -16.72
CA ILE A 368 10.23 -1.06 -15.83
C ILE A 368 9.31 -2.01 -16.58
N LEU A 369 9.03 -3.14 -15.95
CA LEU A 369 8.15 -4.14 -16.50
C LEU A 369 6.69 -3.66 -16.47
N THR A 370 6.07 -3.62 -17.63
CA THR A 370 4.67 -3.24 -17.82
C THR A 370 4.04 -4.01 -18.97
N THR A 371 2.75 -3.83 -19.16
CA THR A 371 2.03 -4.41 -20.30
C THR A 371 2.15 -3.52 -21.52
N LYS A 372 2.13 -4.12 -22.71
CA LYS A 372 2.08 -3.40 -23.98
C LYS A 372 0.66 -2.86 -24.20
N GLY A 373 0.52 -1.54 -24.25
CA GLY A 373 -0.75 -0.83 -24.47
C GLY A 373 -1.09 -0.60 -25.95
N SER A 374 -0.09 -0.73 -26.83
CA SER A 374 -0.20 -0.41 -28.27
C SER A 374 -0.59 -1.59 -29.16
N ILE A 375 -1.29 -2.62 -28.63
CA ILE A 375 -1.72 -3.77 -29.42
C ILE A 375 -3.00 -3.43 -30.16
N PRO A 376 -3.01 -3.43 -31.51
CA PRO A 376 -4.22 -3.16 -32.28
C PRO A 376 -5.26 -4.26 -32.12
N ASN A 377 -6.53 -3.89 -31.91
CA ASN A 377 -7.64 -4.84 -31.73
C ASN A 377 -7.88 -5.77 -32.93
N TYR A 378 -7.51 -5.32 -34.14
CA TYR A 378 -7.70 -6.14 -35.38
C TYR A 378 -6.77 -7.37 -35.46
N LEU A 379 -5.76 -7.46 -34.57
CA LEU A 379 -4.91 -8.65 -34.47
C LEU A 379 -5.63 -9.85 -33.83
N GLY A 380 -6.86 -9.66 -33.34
CA GLY A 380 -7.60 -10.73 -32.65
C GLY A 380 -7.05 -11.11 -31.29
N ALA A 381 -6.13 -10.29 -30.74
CA ALA A 381 -5.44 -10.52 -29.48
C ALA A 381 -5.89 -9.54 -28.37
N ALA A 382 -7.13 -9.04 -28.44
CA ALA A 382 -7.64 -8.01 -27.53
C ALA A 382 -7.57 -8.39 -26.04
N ASN A 383 -7.61 -9.69 -25.71
CA ASN A 383 -7.52 -10.21 -24.35
C ASN A 383 -6.13 -10.79 -24.01
N THR A 384 -5.15 -10.64 -24.91
CA THR A 384 -3.81 -11.20 -24.74
C THR A 384 -2.89 -10.15 -24.17
N VAL A 385 -2.13 -10.52 -23.15
CA VAL A 385 -1.18 -9.61 -22.51
C VAL A 385 0.23 -9.88 -23.05
N ILE A 386 0.91 -8.80 -23.43
CA ILE A 386 2.36 -8.82 -23.71
C ILE A 386 3.04 -8.03 -22.58
N TYR A 387 3.92 -8.69 -21.87
CA TYR A 387 4.78 -8.03 -20.87
C TYR A 387 6.14 -7.69 -21.49
N GLY A 388 6.69 -6.57 -21.06
CA GLY A 388 8.03 -6.17 -21.45
C GLY A 388 8.53 -4.96 -20.65
N ASN A 389 9.78 -4.61 -20.87
CA ASN A 389 10.47 -3.51 -20.15
C ASN A 389 10.21 -2.15 -20.85
N PHE A 390 8.97 -1.70 -20.89
CA PHE A 390 8.53 -0.57 -21.74
C PHE A 390 8.47 0.77 -21.01
N ALA A 391 8.61 0.81 -19.68
CA ALA A 391 8.43 2.06 -18.96
C ALA A 391 9.72 2.57 -18.31
N LYS A 392 9.73 3.88 -18.08
CA LYS A 392 10.81 4.62 -17.45
C LYS A 392 10.24 5.73 -16.58
N VAL A 393 10.75 5.85 -15.37
CA VAL A 393 10.28 6.81 -14.37
C VAL A 393 11.47 7.56 -13.79
N LYS A 394 11.32 8.86 -13.62
CA LYS A 394 12.25 9.71 -12.89
C LYS A 394 11.68 10.02 -11.52
N ASN A 395 12.50 9.88 -10.47
CA ASN A 395 12.21 10.32 -9.11
C ASN A 395 13.33 11.25 -8.64
N TRP A 396 12.98 12.32 -7.90
CA TRP A 396 13.95 13.24 -7.32
C TRP A 396 13.38 13.89 -6.06
N GLY A 397 14.27 14.34 -5.21
CA GLY A 397 13.84 14.96 -3.98
C GLY A 397 14.98 15.45 -3.11
N VAL A 398 14.60 15.86 -1.91
CA VAL A 398 15.50 16.33 -0.86
C VAL A 398 15.06 15.72 0.46
N ASP A 399 16.03 15.20 1.22
CA ASP A 399 15.87 14.75 2.60
C ASP A 399 16.63 15.68 3.53
N LEU A 400 16.01 16.06 4.63
CA LEU A 400 16.60 16.86 5.69
C LEU A 400 16.38 16.15 7.03
N ALA A 401 17.45 15.99 7.81
CA ALA A 401 17.39 15.58 9.21
C ALA A 401 18.07 16.61 10.09
N VAL A 402 17.44 16.91 11.22
CA VAL A 402 17.91 17.82 12.26
C VAL A 402 17.92 17.08 13.59
N ASP A 403 19.05 17.07 14.26
CA ASP A 403 19.18 16.55 15.62
C ASP A 403 19.92 17.57 16.47
N TYR A 404 19.25 18.10 17.48
CA TYR A 404 19.79 19.03 18.43
C TYR A 404 19.76 18.43 19.82
N GLY A 405 20.89 18.44 20.51
CA GLY A 405 20.97 17.96 21.90
C GLY A 405 21.91 18.82 22.70
N LYS A 406 21.43 19.36 23.83
CA LYS A 406 22.24 20.17 24.71
C LYS A 406 21.87 19.97 26.17
N GLN A 407 22.89 19.71 26.98
CA GLN A 407 22.81 19.81 28.43
C GLN A 407 22.94 21.29 28.80
N ILE A 408 21.87 21.92 29.26
CA ILE A 408 21.85 23.35 29.63
C ILE A 408 22.51 23.56 30.99
N ASN A 409 22.17 22.69 31.94
CA ASN A 409 22.77 22.65 33.29
C ASN A 409 22.64 21.23 33.87
N ARG A 410 23.04 21.02 35.13
CA ARG A 410 22.99 19.69 35.77
C ARG A 410 21.59 19.05 35.77
N ASP A 411 20.57 19.88 35.77
CA ASP A 411 19.17 19.45 35.94
C ASP A 411 18.34 19.48 34.65
N LEU A 412 18.83 20.17 33.61
CA LEU A 412 18.06 20.42 32.38
C LEU A 412 18.83 19.99 31.13
N SER A 413 18.25 19.05 30.39
CA SER A 413 18.67 18.64 29.06
C SER A 413 17.53 18.86 28.07
N ILE A 414 17.85 19.37 26.88
CA ILE A 414 16.90 19.60 25.81
C ILE A 414 17.39 18.85 24.56
N GLN A 415 16.50 18.14 23.95
CA GLN A 415 16.70 17.50 22.63
C GLN A 415 15.60 17.93 21.68
N PHE A 416 15.93 18.04 20.40
CA PHE A 416 14.98 18.26 19.34
C PHE A 416 15.37 17.40 18.16
N LYS A 417 14.41 16.65 17.61
CA LYS A 417 14.59 15.87 16.38
C LYS A 417 13.60 16.34 15.33
N GLY A 418 14.05 16.43 14.09
CA GLY A 418 13.21 16.78 12.95
C GLY A 418 13.65 16.06 11.70
N THR A 419 12.71 15.62 10.90
CA THR A 419 12.93 15.06 9.57
C THR A 419 11.97 15.70 8.58
N PHE A 420 12.44 15.89 7.36
CA PHE A 420 11.64 16.37 6.25
C PHE A 420 12.08 15.69 4.98
N THR A 421 11.13 15.16 4.22
CA THR A 421 11.34 14.56 2.90
C THR A 421 10.43 15.23 1.90
N PHE A 422 10.99 15.69 0.80
CA PHE A 422 10.26 16.01 -0.41
C PHE A 422 10.69 15.04 -1.51
N ALA A 423 9.76 14.28 -2.08
CA ALA A 423 10.01 13.35 -3.17
C ALA A 423 8.94 13.48 -4.25
N ARG A 424 9.36 13.60 -5.50
CA ARG A 424 8.45 13.69 -6.65
C ARG A 424 8.90 12.78 -7.77
N ASN A 425 7.95 12.06 -8.36
CA ASN A 425 8.20 11.22 -9.51
C ASN A 425 7.44 11.68 -10.75
N ARG A 426 7.91 11.27 -11.93
CA ARG A 426 7.25 11.48 -13.23
C ARG A 426 7.53 10.27 -14.13
N VAL A 427 6.50 9.79 -14.79
CA VAL A 427 6.61 8.84 -15.89
C VAL A 427 7.30 9.57 -17.05
N MET A 428 8.39 9.01 -17.54
CA MET A 428 9.14 9.56 -18.67
C MET A 428 8.76 8.88 -19.98
N GLU A 429 8.57 7.58 -19.93
CA GLU A 429 8.27 6.71 -21.06
C GLU A 429 7.35 5.59 -20.58
N THR A 430 6.38 5.24 -21.40
CA THR A 430 5.54 4.03 -21.26
C THR A 430 4.94 3.69 -22.61
N ASP A 431 4.52 2.44 -22.81
CA ASP A 431 3.87 2.03 -24.05
C ASP A 431 2.38 2.41 -23.98
N GLU A 432 1.99 3.46 -24.65
CA GLU A 432 0.62 3.96 -24.77
C GLU A 432 0.10 3.79 -26.19
N ALA A 433 -1.21 3.76 -26.36
CA ALA A 433 -1.83 3.77 -27.70
C ALA A 433 -1.39 5.03 -28.48
N ALA A 434 -1.17 4.88 -29.77
CA ALA A 434 -0.65 5.97 -30.61
C ALA A 434 -1.61 7.17 -30.73
N ASP A 435 -2.89 6.94 -30.49
CA ASP A 435 -4.00 7.90 -30.56
C ASP A 435 -4.49 8.37 -29.19
N ILE A 436 -3.73 8.10 -28.12
CA ILE A 436 -4.13 8.55 -26.77
C ILE A 436 -4.21 10.08 -26.71
N ARG A 437 -5.30 10.59 -26.17
CA ARG A 437 -5.44 12.02 -25.91
C ARG A 437 -4.34 12.49 -24.94
N PRO A 438 -3.69 13.65 -25.17
CA PRO A 438 -2.62 14.15 -24.29
C PRO A 438 -3.06 14.33 -22.82
N ALA A 439 -4.33 14.63 -22.59
CA ALA A 439 -4.91 14.74 -21.25
C ALA A 439 -4.88 13.41 -20.50
N LEU A 440 -5.02 12.26 -21.20
CA LEU A 440 -5.04 10.91 -20.66
C LEU A 440 -3.65 10.25 -20.62
N SER A 441 -2.64 10.84 -21.26
CA SER A 441 -1.28 10.29 -21.25
C SER A 441 -0.70 10.30 -19.83
N ALA A 442 -0.14 9.16 -19.41
CA ALA A 442 0.60 9.03 -18.15
C ALA A 442 1.97 9.70 -18.20
N VAL A 443 2.51 9.94 -19.43
CA VAL A 443 3.82 10.59 -19.61
C VAL A 443 3.79 12.02 -19.05
N GLY A 444 4.78 12.35 -18.22
CA GLY A 444 4.87 13.62 -17.50
C GLY A 444 4.04 13.69 -16.20
N LYS A 445 3.21 12.70 -15.90
CA LYS A 445 2.42 12.63 -14.68
C LYS A 445 3.10 11.77 -13.61
N PRO A 446 2.73 11.92 -12.32
CA PRO A 446 3.16 10.99 -11.26
C PRO A 446 2.64 9.56 -11.49
N LEU A 447 3.35 8.54 -10.99
CA LEU A 447 2.91 7.15 -11.05
C LEU A 447 1.51 6.92 -10.44
N ASN A 448 1.23 7.58 -9.32
CA ASN A 448 -0.04 7.43 -8.59
C ASN A 448 -0.98 8.60 -8.86
N THR A 449 -1.06 9.03 -10.12
CA THR A 449 -2.00 10.06 -10.57
C THR A 449 -3.43 9.57 -10.42
N LEU A 450 -4.27 10.40 -9.82
CA LEU A 450 -5.71 10.22 -9.82
C LEU A 450 -6.28 10.73 -11.14
N TRP A 451 -7.04 9.88 -11.81
CA TRP A 451 -7.72 10.19 -13.06
C TRP A 451 -9.22 10.29 -12.80
N GLY A 452 -9.83 11.35 -13.28
CA GLY A 452 -11.25 11.60 -13.05
C GLY A 452 -11.76 12.81 -13.80
N TYR A 453 -13.02 13.13 -13.56
CA TYR A 453 -13.71 14.27 -14.18
C TYR A 453 -13.53 15.53 -13.36
N VAL A 454 -13.52 16.67 -14.04
CA VAL A 454 -13.60 17.98 -13.37
C VAL A 454 -15.07 18.29 -13.12
N ALA A 455 -15.48 18.38 -11.87
CA ALA A 455 -16.85 18.73 -11.50
C ALA A 455 -17.01 20.25 -11.41
N ASP A 456 -18.15 20.75 -11.88
CA ASP A 456 -18.61 22.14 -11.82
C ASP A 456 -19.89 22.24 -10.95
N GLY A 457 -19.84 21.67 -9.75
CA GLY A 457 -20.97 21.62 -8.83
C GLY A 457 -22.06 20.63 -9.21
N LEU A 458 -23.31 20.96 -8.84
CA LEU A 458 -24.49 20.16 -9.12
C LEU A 458 -25.43 20.92 -10.06
N TYR A 459 -26.15 20.20 -10.93
CA TYR A 459 -27.20 20.80 -11.76
C TYR A 459 -28.27 21.45 -10.89
N ILE A 460 -28.66 22.68 -11.22
CA ILE A 460 -29.64 23.47 -10.45
C ILE A 460 -31.07 23.08 -10.87
N ASP A 461 -31.34 23.07 -12.18
CA ASP A 461 -32.65 22.80 -12.79
C ASP A 461 -32.52 22.18 -14.19
N GLU A 462 -33.65 21.97 -14.85
CA GLU A 462 -33.71 21.43 -16.20
C GLU A 462 -33.11 22.36 -17.26
N ALA A 463 -33.15 23.66 -17.05
CA ALA A 463 -32.56 24.63 -17.95
C ALA A 463 -31.02 24.58 -17.87
N ASP A 464 -30.47 24.41 -16.68
CA ASP A 464 -29.05 24.19 -16.47
C ASP A 464 -28.60 22.88 -17.15
N ILE A 465 -29.38 21.80 -17.04
CA ILE A 465 -29.10 20.53 -17.73
C ILE A 465 -29.08 20.70 -19.25
N ALA A 466 -30.10 21.41 -19.80
CA ALA A 466 -30.21 21.61 -21.24
C ALA A 466 -29.11 22.48 -21.85
N ASN A 467 -28.51 23.36 -21.05
CA ASN A 467 -27.46 24.29 -21.48
C ASN A 467 -26.03 23.77 -21.27
N ASN A 468 -25.88 22.56 -20.72
CA ASN A 468 -24.58 21.95 -20.45
C ASN A 468 -24.37 20.66 -21.30
N PRO A 469 -23.13 20.19 -21.45
CA PRO A 469 -22.82 18.95 -22.15
C PRO A 469 -23.63 17.76 -21.63
N THR A 470 -24.05 16.88 -22.55
CA THR A 470 -24.84 15.68 -22.21
C THR A 470 -23.96 14.61 -21.60
N SER A 471 -24.25 14.20 -20.34
CA SER A 471 -23.50 13.11 -19.72
C SER A 471 -23.99 11.74 -20.22
N THR A 472 -23.03 10.93 -20.69
CA THR A 472 -23.25 9.51 -21.08
C THR A 472 -22.86 8.55 -19.96
N LEU A 473 -22.39 9.04 -18.82
CA LEU A 473 -21.86 8.26 -17.69
C LEU A 473 -22.96 7.63 -16.83
N GLY A 474 -24.18 8.14 -16.94
CA GLY A 474 -25.29 7.73 -16.09
C GLY A 474 -25.93 6.43 -16.53
N ASN A 475 -26.48 5.70 -15.57
CA ASN A 475 -27.41 4.58 -15.77
C ASN A 475 -28.87 4.98 -15.51
N ILE A 476 -29.09 6.22 -15.12
CA ILE A 476 -30.39 6.85 -14.89
C ILE A 476 -30.40 8.23 -15.53
N THR A 477 -31.59 8.76 -15.77
CA THR A 477 -31.77 10.11 -16.33
C THR A 477 -31.16 11.17 -15.41
N ILE A 478 -30.32 12.04 -15.96
CA ILE A 478 -29.75 13.19 -15.27
C ILE A 478 -30.89 14.13 -14.84
N ALA A 479 -30.79 14.63 -13.63
CA ALA A 479 -31.76 15.56 -13.06
C ALA A 479 -31.08 16.61 -12.17
N ALA A 480 -31.79 17.62 -11.78
CA ALA A 480 -31.31 18.63 -10.83
C ALA A 480 -30.78 17.96 -9.55
N GLY A 481 -29.64 18.41 -9.08
CA GLY A 481 -28.91 17.83 -7.96
C GLY A 481 -27.92 16.72 -8.32
N ASP A 482 -27.80 16.31 -9.60
CA ASP A 482 -26.73 15.43 -10.06
C ASP A 482 -25.44 16.20 -10.29
N VAL A 483 -24.31 15.51 -10.20
CA VAL A 483 -22.99 16.13 -10.43
C VAL A 483 -22.86 16.55 -11.89
N LYS A 484 -22.50 17.80 -12.09
CA LYS A 484 -22.23 18.41 -13.38
C LYS A 484 -20.72 18.34 -13.66
N TYR A 485 -20.33 17.88 -14.86
CA TYR A 485 -18.94 17.75 -15.28
C TYR A 485 -18.60 18.70 -16.41
N VAL A 486 -17.32 19.03 -16.50
CA VAL A 486 -16.76 19.89 -17.54
C VAL A 486 -16.30 19.03 -18.69
N ASP A 487 -16.81 19.30 -19.89
CA ASP A 487 -16.34 18.75 -21.16
C ASP A 487 -14.86 19.16 -21.40
N GLN A 488 -14.05 18.24 -21.85
CA GLN A 488 -12.62 18.45 -22.08
C GLN A 488 -12.32 18.49 -23.59
N PRO A 489 -11.49 19.43 -24.03
CA PRO A 489 -11.21 19.56 -25.44
C PRO A 489 -10.39 18.38 -25.99
N ASP A 490 -10.60 18.06 -27.25
CA ASP A 490 -9.76 17.14 -28.02
C ASP A 490 -8.35 17.71 -28.27
N VAL A 491 -7.52 17.01 -29.01
CA VAL A 491 -6.15 17.43 -29.38
C VAL A 491 -6.10 18.72 -30.21
N ASN A 492 -7.20 19.10 -30.84
CA ASN A 492 -7.35 20.29 -31.68
C ASN A 492 -8.01 21.46 -30.92
N GLY A 493 -8.42 21.24 -29.68
CA GLY A 493 -9.10 22.24 -28.86
C GLY A 493 -10.62 22.30 -29.06
N ASN A 494 -11.24 21.30 -29.70
CA ASN A 494 -12.68 21.24 -29.92
C ASN A 494 -13.37 20.48 -28.79
N TYR A 495 -14.57 20.93 -28.44
CA TYR A 495 -15.46 20.32 -27.48
C TYR A 495 -16.57 19.56 -28.25
N ASP A 496 -16.88 18.33 -27.84
CA ASP A 496 -17.88 17.52 -28.51
C ASP A 496 -19.28 17.64 -27.92
N GLY A 497 -19.41 18.30 -26.77
CA GLY A 497 -20.68 18.55 -26.08
C GLY A 497 -21.21 17.31 -25.36
N GLN A 498 -20.38 16.30 -25.14
CA GLN A 498 -20.71 15.11 -24.39
C GLN A 498 -19.72 14.94 -23.23
N ILE A 499 -20.17 14.29 -22.15
CA ILE A 499 -19.32 13.86 -21.05
C ILE A 499 -19.21 12.35 -21.09
N ASP A 500 -18.04 11.85 -21.43
CA ASP A 500 -17.75 10.41 -21.54
C ASP A 500 -16.37 10.04 -21.00
N SER A 501 -15.82 8.87 -21.39
CA SER A 501 -14.51 8.41 -20.91
C SER A 501 -13.35 9.33 -21.32
N ASP A 502 -13.51 10.09 -22.38
CA ASP A 502 -12.50 10.94 -22.97
C ASP A 502 -12.29 12.25 -22.23
N ASP A 503 -13.25 12.63 -21.35
CA ASP A 503 -13.18 13.82 -20.50
C ASP A 503 -12.41 13.63 -19.20
N ARG A 504 -11.85 12.46 -19.00
CA ARG A 504 -11.04 12.19 -17.82
C ARG A 504 -9.69 12.87 -17.94
N VAL A 505 -9.29 13.54 -16.86
CA VAL A 505 -8.00 14.23 -16.75
C VAL A 505 -7.30 13.87 -15.45
N ALA A 506 -6.03 14.22 -15.33
CA ALA A 506 -5.30 14.11 -14.07
C ALA A 506 -5.83 15.15 -13.07
N ILE A 507 -6.32 14.69 -11.92
CA ILE A 507 -6.91 15.54 -10.87
C ILE A 507 -6.13 15.47 -9.56
N GLY A 508 -5.99 16.60 -8.88
CA GLY A 508 -5.37 16.71 -7.57
C GLY A 508 -3.90 16.35 -7.48
N HIS A 509 -3.48 16.01 -6.28
CA HIS A 509 -2.15 15.46 -5.98
C HIS A 509 -2.17 13.93 -6.06
N PRO A 510 -1.00 13.27 -6.14
CA PRO A 510 -0.92 11.81 -6.04
C PRO A 510 -1.50 11.29 -4.71
N THR A 511 -1.92 10.02 -4.68
CA THR A 511 -2.36 9.36 -3.44
C THR A 511 -1.21 9.07 -2.47
N ILE A 512 0.02 9.06 -2.96
CA ILE A 512 1.23 8.96 -2.13
C ILE A 512 1.75 10.38 -1.90
N PRO A 513 1.97 10.79 -0.64
CA PRO A 513 2.40 12.16 -0.33
C PRO A 513 3.78 12.47 -0.92
N GLU A 514 3.92 13.66 -1.51
CA GLU A 514 5.22 14.17 -1.96
C GLU A 514 6.04 14.79 -0.81
N ILE A 515 5.39 15.19 0.28
CA ILE A 515 6.02 15.76 1.47
C ILE A 515 5.63 14.94 2.68
N ILE A 516 6.66 14.50 3.42
CA ILE A 516 6.51 13.85 4.73
C ILE A 516 7.44 14.55 5.70
N TYR A 517 6.95 14.84 6.90
CA TYR A 517 7.77 15.48 7.92
C TYR A 517 7.39 14.99 9.31
N GLY A 518 8.38 15.03 10.20
CA GLY A 518 8.17 14.74 11.61
C GLY A 518 9.14 15.55 12.46
N PHE A 519 8.68 16.03 13.60
CA PHE A 519 9.53 16.77 14.54
C PHE A 519 9.01 16.69 15.97
N GLY A 520 9.93 16.83 16.91
CA GLY A 520 9.52 16.86 18.30
C GLY A 520 10.64 17.20 19.27
N PRO A 521 10.37 18.03 20.28
CA PRO A 521 11.24 18.24 21.42
C PRO A 521 11.11 17.12 22.46
N SER A 522 12.22 16.87 23.16
CA SER A 522 12.28 16.10 24.41
C SER A 522 13.05 16.90 25.45
N ILE A 523 12.52 16.96 26.65
CA ILE A 523 13.07 17.76 27.75
C ILE A 523 13.21 16.85 28.97
N THR A 524 14.40 16.76 29.51
CA THR A 524 14.64 16.15 30.83
C THR A 524 14.94 17.25 31.84
N TRP A 525 14.12 17.34 32.88
CA TRP A 525 14.27 18.31 33.95
C TRP A 525 14.25 17.62 35.31
N LYS A 526 15.42 17.56 35.94
CA LYS A 526 15.63 16.81 37.18
C LYS A 526 15.21 15.35 37.02
N LYS A 527 14.11 14.97 37.68
CA LYS A 527 13.54 13.63 37.62
C LYS A 527 12.41 13.47 36.59
N TRP A 528 12.01 14.55 35.97
CA TRP A 528 10.96 14.58 34.98
C TRP A 528 11.52 14.47 33.57
N ASP A 529 10.84 13.75 32.71
CA ASP A 529 11.08 13.76 31.28
C ASP A 529 9.76 13.98 30.52
N PHE A 530 9.83 14.80 29.49
CA PHE A 530 8.71 15.18 28.61
C PHE A 530 9.15 14.99 27.19
N SER A 531 8.32 14.36 26.39
CA SER A 531 8.55 14.27 24.95
C SER A 531 7.25 14.42 24.18
N VAL A 532 7.30 15.09 23.05
CA VAL A 532 6.23 15.14 22.07
C VAL A 532 6.80 14.90 20.69
N PHE A 533 6.02 14.28 19.83
CA PHE A 533 6.40 14.06 18.44
C PHE A 533 5.21 14.34 17.54
N PHE A 534 5.42 15.22 16.58
CA PHE A 534 4.49 15.55 15.52
C PHE A 534 4.90 14.85 14.23
N GLN A 535 3.90 14.37 13.49
CA GLN A 535 4.08 13.78 12.16
C GLN A 535 3.07 14.41 11.21
N GLY A 536 3.50 14.67 9.99
CA GLY A 536 2.61 15.23 8.98
C GLY A 536 2.96 14.82 7.56
N GLN A 537 2.01 15.05 6.67
CA GLN A 537 2.18 14.90 5.23
C GLN A 537 1.50 16.04 4.49
N ALA A 538 1.95 16.29 3.26
CA ALA A 538 1.35 17.30 2.38
C ALA A 538 1.53 16.90 0.90
N ASN A 539 0.90 17.66 0.00
CA ASN A 539 0.85 17.33 -1.43
C ASN A 539 0.34 15.90 -1.66
N VAL A 540 -0.82 15.61 -1.10
CA VAL A 540 -1.49 14.31 -1.17
C VAL A 540 -2.98 14.50 -1.27
N SER A 541 -3.63 13.72 -2.11
CA SER A 541 -5.09 13.70 -2.24
C SER A 541 -5.64 12.33 -1.88
N LEU A 542 -6.86 12.31 -1.38
CA LEU A 542 -7.68 11.11 -1.25
C LEU A 542 -8.95 11.23 -2.08
N MET A 543 -9.39 10.12 -2.65
CA MET A 543 -10.66 9.99 -3.36
C MET A 543 -11.66 9.34 -2.42
N MET A 544 -12.74 10.05 -2.13
CA MET A 544 -13.82 9.51 -1.29
C MET A 544 -14.60 8.45 -2.08
N SER A 545 -14.90 7.31 -1.47
CA SER A 545 -15.69 6.23 -2.09
C SER A 545 -16.29 5.29 -1.04
N GLY A 546 -17.28 4.51 -1.42
CA GLY A 546 -17.80 3.40 -0.62
C GLY A 546 -18.71 3.78 0.55
N PHE A 547 -19.27 4.98 0.57
CA PHE A 547 -20.21 5.47 1.60
C PHE A 547 -21.57 5.86 1.02
N GLU A 548 -21.86 5.45 -0.20
CA GLU A 548 -23.11 5.74 -0.88
C GLU A 548 -24.30 5.15 -0.09
N PRO A 549 -25.33 5.96 0.24
CA PRO A 549 -26.45 5.51 1.06
C PRO A 549 -27.35 4.51 0.35
N PHE A 550 -27.34 4.54 -0.99
CA PHE A 550 -28.12 3.64 -1.82
C PHE A 550 -27.28 3.08 -2.96
N GLY A 551 -27.37 1.79 -3.18
CA GLY A 551 -26.66 1.10 -4.26
C GLY A 551 -27.65 0.34 -5.17
N THR A 552 -27.11 -0.36 -6.17
CA THR A 552 -27.90 -1.18 -7.11
C THR A 552 -28.63 -2.33 -6.41
N GLN A 553 -28.15 -2.79 -5.29
CA GLN A 553 -28.62 -3.99 -4.60
C GLN A 553 -28.84 -3.79 -3.09
N SER A 554 -28.47 -2.66 -2.51
CA SER A 554 -28.54 -2.47 -1.07
C SER A 554 -28.95 -1.05 -0.69
N LYS A 555 -29.60 -0.94 0.45
CA LYS A 555 -29.89 0.30 1.14
C LYS A 555 -28.90 0.43 2.27
N ASN A 556 -27.83 1.19 2.08
CA ASN A 556 -26.87 1.47 3.13
C ASN A 556 -27.41 2.51 4.11
N ASN A 557 -26.81 2.60 5.28
CA ASN A 557 -27.07 3.69 6.20
C ASN A 557 -26.62 5.03 5.61
N VAL A 558 -27.41 6.09 5.86
CA VAL A 558 -27.06 7.46 5.52
C VAL A 558 -26.16 8.01 6.61
N LEU A 559 -24.94 8.41 6.26
CA LEU A 559 -24.03 9.04 7.21
C LEU A 559 -24.51 10.45 7.56
N GLU A 560 -24.24 10.90 8.81
CA GLU A 560 -24.67 12.19 9.34
C GLU A 560 -24.27 13.36 8.43
N TRP A 561 -23.02 13.42 7.97
CA TRP A 561 -22.53 14.50 7.10
C TRP A 561 -23.26 14.56 5.74
N ILE A 562 -23.80 13.41 5.25
CA ILE A 562 -24.64 13.35 4.05
C ILE A 562 -26.03 13.91 4.38
N ALA A 563 -26.61 13.47 5.50
CA ALA A 563 -27.94 13.91 5.94
C ALA A 563 -28.00 15.42 6.24
N GLU A 564 -26.88 16.00 6.71
CA GLU A 564 -26.79 17.43 7.01
C GLU A 564 -26.74 18.33 5.77
N ASP A 565 -26.14 17.90 4.68
CA ASP A 565 -25.90 18.74 3.50
C ASP A 565 -25.89 17.95 2.20
N TYR A 566 -27.05 17.45 1.80
CA TYR A 566 -27.29 16.91 0.46
C TYR A 566 -28.20 17.81 -0.35
N TRP A 567 -28.11 17.73 -1.66
CA TRP A 567 -29.04 18.46 -2.53
C TRP A 567 -30.45 17.86 -2.42
N SER A 568 -31.47 18.72 -2.20
CA SER A 568 -32.87 18.35 -2.23
C SER A 568 -33.71 19.51 -2.81
N LYS A 569 -35.00 19.29 -3.02
CA LYS A 569 -35.92 20.35 -3.48
C LYS A 569 -36.05 21.50 -2.47
N GLU A 570 -35.83 21.21 -1.20
CA GLU A 570 -35.82 22.15 -0.09
C GLU A 570 -34.44 22.82 0.08
N ASN A 571 -33.39 22.16 -0.33
CA ASN A 571 -32.00 22.63 -0.29
C ASN A 571 -31.36 22.53 -1.67
N GLN A 572 -31.69 23.46 -2.58
CA GLN A 572 -31.18 23.53 -3.95
C GLN A 572 -29.75 24.14 -4.01
N ASN A 573 -28.88 23.73 -3.12
CA ASN A 573 -27.50 24.19 -3.07
C ASN A 573 -26.64 23.48 -4.14
N PRO A 574 -26.13 24.18 -5.20
CA PRO A 574 -25.28 23.57 -6.23
C PRO A 574 -23.93 23.13 -5.70
N ASN A 575 -23.56 23.56 -4.49
CA ASN A 575 -22.31 23.19 -3.82
C ASN A 575 -22.55 22.30 -2.58
N ALA A 576 -23.70 21.63 -2.49
CA ALA A 576 -23.97 20.69 -1.40
C ALA A 576 -22.86 19.64 -1.30
N LYS A 577 -22.58 19.14 -0.10
CA LYS A 577 -21.52 18.13 0.13
C LYS A 577 -21.84 16.78 -0.48
N TYR A 578 -23.13 16.50 -0.72
CA TYR A 578 -23.60 15.27 -1.35
C TYR A 578 -24.66 15.62 -2.43
N PRO A 579 -24.67 14.91 -3.60
CA PRO A 579 -25.66 15.12 -4.63
C PRO A 579 -27.04 14.64 -4.19
N ARG A 580 -28.06 14.80 -5.03
CA ARG A 580 -29.40 14.29 -4.73
C ARG A 580 -29.37 12.81 -4.38
N LEU A 581 -30.15 12.41 -3.40
CA LEU A 581 -30.35 11.01 -3.03
C LEU A 581 -31.24 10.31 -4.08
N THR A 582 -30.83 9.11 -4.49
CA THR A 582 -31.55 8.29 -5.46
C THR A 582 -31.81 6.90 -4.92
N LYS A 583 -32.93 6.29 -5.31
CA LYS A 583 -33.28 4.93 -4.91
C LYS A 583 -32.27 3.88 -5.40
N TYR A 584 -31.65 4.15 -6.55
CA TYR A 584 -30.64 3.28 -7.16
C TYR A 584 -29.33 4.03 -7.27
N ASN A 585 -28.25 3.27 -7.40
CA ASN A 585 -26.94 3.85 -7.64
C ASN A 585 -26.95 4.74 -8.89
N ASN A 586 -26.49 5.96 -8.75
CA ASN A 586 -26.35 6.90 -9.85
C ASN A 586 -24.90 6.92 -10.31
N ASN A 587 -24.59 6.20 -11.38
CA ASN A 587 -23.23 6.09 -11.89
C ASN A 587 -22.61 7.43 -12.25
N ASN A 588 -23.41 8.40 -12.72
CA ASN A 588 -22.91 9.74 -12.98
C ASN A 588 -22.34 10.39 -11.71
N ASN A 589 -23.09 10.31 -10.60
CA ASN A 589 -22.68 10.95 -9.35
C ASN A 589 -21.49 10.25 -8.67
N MET A 590 -21.26 8.97 -8.98
CA MET A 590 -20.23 8.13 -8.34
C MET A 590 -18.91 8.11 -9.11
N GLN A 591 -18.78 8.87 -10.19
CA GLN A 591 -17.52 8.93 -10.93
C GLN A 591 -16.38 9.54 -10.10
N SER A 592 -15.19 8.99 -10.25
CA SER A 592 -13.97 9.63 -9.73
C SER A 592 -13.86 11.03 -10.29
N SER A 593 -13.92 12.04 -9.43
CA SER A 593 -13.98 13.44 -9.86
C SER A 593 -13.47 14.41 -8.80
N THR A 594 -13.27 15.65 -9.18
CA THR A 594 -12.91 16.70 -8.23
C THR A 594 -14.01 16.95 -7.18
N TYR A 595 -15.25 16.51 -7.42
CA TYR A 595 -16.33 16.55 -6.44
C TYR A 595 -16.03 15.66 -5.23
N TRP A 596 -15.44 14.49 -5.43
CA TRP A 596 -15.09 13.53 -4.38
C TRP A 596 -13.64 13.63 -3.91
N LEU A 597 -12.83 14.42 -4.59
CA LEU A 597 -11.43 14.62 -4.26
C LEU A 597 -11.28 15.48 -3.00
N ARG A 598 -10.44 15.06 -2.07
CA ARG A 598 -10.13 15.80 -0.84
C ARG A 598 -8.63 15.93 -0.65
N ASN A 599 -8.23 17.02 0.02
CA ASN A 599 -6.85 17.21 0.46
C ASN A 599 -6.61 16.37 1.71
N ALA A 600 -5.69 15.40 1.62
CA ALA A 600 -5.32 14.49 2.71
C ALA A 600 -4.09 14.96 3.51
N ALA A 601 -3.70 16.24 3.39
CA ALA A 601 -2.64 16.81 4.22
C ALA A 601 -3.06 16.83 5.70
N PHE A 602 -2.12 16.56 6.58
CA PHE A 602 -2.34 16.66 8.02
C PHE A 602 -1.06 16.95 8.81
N LEU A 603 -1.24 17.40 10.03
CA LEU A 603 -0.27 17.43 11.12
C LEU A 603 -0.90 16.73 12.33
N LYS A 604 -0.26 15.69 12.85
CA LYS A 604 -0.70 14.93 14.02
C LYS A 604 0.26 15.09 15.19
N LEU A 605 -0.29 15.23 16.40
CA LEU A 605 0.44 14.93 17.62
C LEU A 605 0.46 13.41 17.77
N LYS A 606 1.51 12.79 17.22
CA LYS A 606 1.62 11.33 17.08
C LYS A 606 1.91 10.65 18.41
N ASN A 607 2.82 11.22 19.20
CA ASN A 607 3.17 10.74 20.53
C ASN A 607 3.33 11.90 21.47
N ALA A 608 2.88 11.73 22.72
CA ALA A 608 3.23 12.58 23.86
C ALA A 608 3.47 11.69 25.06
N GLU A 609 4.51 11.98 25.80
CA GLU A 609 4.88 11.22 27.00
C GLU A 609 5.37 12.14 28.09
N VAL A 610 4.98 11.86 29.34
CA VAL A 610 5.51 12.45 30.55
C VAL A 610 5.94 11.33 31.48
N GLY A 611 7.18 11.38 31.94
CA GLY A 611 7.77 10.41 32.84
C GLY A 611 8.35 11.02 34.09
N TYR A 612 8.39 10.24 35.16
CA TYR A 612 9.06 10.58 36.41
C TYR A 612 10.00 9.47 36.85
N ASN A 613 11.26 9.80 37.07
CA ASN A 613 12.33 8.87 37.38
C ASN A 613 12.55 8.81 38.89
N PHE A 614 12.34 7.63 39.48
CA PHE A 614 12.69 7.33 40.88
C PHE A 614 14.11 6.75 40.95
N LYS A 615 14.59 6.55 42.18
CA LYS A 615 15.88 5.91 42.39
C LYS A 615 15.97 4.49 41.84
N TRP A 616 14.84 3.79 41.80
CA TRP A 616 14.73 2.36 41.51
C TRP A 616 13.77 2.03 40.33
N GLY A 617 13.22 3.05 39.67
CA GLY A 617 12.31 2.80 38.52
C GLY A 617 11.83 4.10 37.90
N ARG A 618 11.08 3.98 36.81
CA ARG A 618 10.42 5.07 36.08
C ARG A 618 8.92 4.77 35.95
N VAL A 619 8.09 5.75 36.24
CA VAL A 619 6.65 5.74 35.96
C VAL A 619 6.40 6.79 34.88
N TYR A 620 5.60 6.43 33.88
CA TYR A 620 5.28 7.32 32.79
C TYR A 620 3.82 7.16 32.33
N MET A 621 3.31 8.20 31.70
CA MET A 621 2.07 8.21 30.97
C MET A 621 2.35 8.62 29.53
N SER A 622 1.85 7.85 28.57
CA SER A 622 2.02 8.14 27.15
C SER A 622 0.68 8.07 26.41
N GLY A 623 0.56 8.84 25.35
CA GLY A 623 -0.58 8.83 24.46
C GLY A 623 -0.12 8.85 23.00
N THR A 624 -0.89 8.20 22.15
CA THR A 624 -0.64 8.12 20.71
C THR A 624 -1.82 8.67 19.92
N ASN A 625 -1.57 9.32 18.77
CA ASN A 625 -2.58 9.91 17.89
C ASN A 625 -3.55 10.87 18.61
N LEU A 626 -3.01 11.72 19.50
CA LEU A 626 -3.81 12.54 20.40
C LEU A 626 -4.59 13.66 19.71
N LEU A 627 -3.99 14.29 18.69
CA LEU A 627 -4.60 15.41 17.96
C LEU A 627 -4.28 15.29 16.48
N THR A 628 -5.26 15.59 15.62
CA THR A 628 -5.11 15.64 14.16
C THR A 628 -5.58 16.99 13.64
N PHE A 629 -4.69 17.71 12.97
CA PHE A 629 -4.99 18.94 12.25
C PHE A 629 -4.97 18.62 10.75
N SER A 630 -6.13 18.68 10.09
CA SER A 630 -6.27 18.38 8.67
C SER A 630 -7.41 19.23 8.08
N PRO A 631 -7.34 19.62 6.79
CA PRO A 631 -8.50 20.15 6.08
C PRO A 631 -9.61 19.11 5.92
N PHE A 632 -9.27 17.82 5.91
CA PHE A 632 -10.23 16.73 5.88
C PHE A 632 -10.68 16.38 7.32
N LYS A 633 -12.02 16.36 7.56
CA LYS A 633 -12.61 16.27 8.90
C LYS A 633 -13.53 15.07 9.10
N LEU A 634 -13.82 14.29 8.06
CA LEU A 634 -14.84 13.23 8.15
C LEU A 634 -14.31 11.98 8.88
N TRP A 635 -13.04 11.65 8.68
CA TRP A 635 -12.33 10.57 9.39
C TRP A 635 -10.82 10.84 9.41
N ASP A 636 -10.05 9.92 9.95
CA ASP A 636 -8.60 10.05 9.98
C ASP A 636 -8.02 10.00 8.56
N PRO A 637 -7.31 11.07 8.10
CA PRO A 637 -6.78 11.12 6.74
C PRO A 637 -5.74 10.03 6.43
N GLU A 638 -5.13 9.38 7.43
CA GLU A 638 -4.23 8.24 7.22
C GLU A 638 -4.97 6.99 6.73
N MET A 639 -6.28 6.90 6.96
CA MET A 639 -7.11 5.78 6.48
C MET A 639 -7.42 5.86 4.98
N GLY A 640 -7.05 6.94 4.31
CA GLY A 640 -7.33 7.13 2.89
C GLY A 640 -8.78 7.45 2.57
N GLY A 641 -9.21 7.18 1.34
CA GLY A 641 -10.53 7.57 0.83
C GLY A 641 -11.64 6.54 1.00
N GLY A 642 -11.33 5.37 1.52
CA GLY A 642 -12.26 4.27 1.70
C GLY A 642 -12.85 4.15 3.10
N LYS A 643 -13.53 3.06 3.35
CA LYS A 643 -14.18 2.77 4.64
C LYS A 643 -13.21 2.37 5.77
N GLY A 644 -11.94 2.35 5.53
CA GLY A 644 -10.91 1.94 6.50
C GLY A 644 -10.55 0.47 6.40
#